data_fba0aafcbe29fbb6c7e0c198de218a0b
#
_entry.id   fba0aafcbe29fbb6c7e0c198de218a0b
#
_cell.length_a   1.000
_cell.length_b   1.000
_cell.length_c   1.000
_cell.angle_alpha   90.00
_cell.angle_beta   90.00
_cell.angle_gamma   90.00
#
_symmetry.space_group_name_H-M   'P 1'
#
loop_
_entity.id
_entity.type
_entity.pdbx_description
1 polymer ?
#
loop_
_entity_poly.entity_id
_entity_poly.type
_entity_poly.pdbx_seq_one_letter_code
_entity_poly.pdbx_strand_id
1 'polypeptide(L)'
;MSLFGDSFCLKPKYMKKTIAIVLLFVAANATTVMAQKKKAATAPQVASITQDAVIKSQNFRLVGPFRGGRAAAAVGSYTESNTFYMGSTGGGVWKTNDAGANWKNISDGYFGGTIGAIAIAPSNESIMYVGEGENTMRGNVSEGLEGAWKSTDEGKTWKNIGLKEGRHIVRMIVHPKNPDIVWAAVMGHLFGPNENRGVYKSIDGGTTWKKVLYVNPQTGASDLIIDPSNPDVMYAGTWQLIRTPYSLESGGEGSGMYKSTDGGETWTNIKAAKGLPKGVWGIVGIGIAKSNTDKLYALIENKYGGLYMSDDAGKSWELVCSDNNIRQRAWYYTKVFVDPMDENKVYCPNVNFMVSTDGGRNFKSLPTPHGDHHDLWIDPKNPRRMVVSDDGGAQVSLDGAKSWSTMMNQPTVQVYRLSTDNSFPYRILGAQQDNSAFRIKSSTYGSFIGEADFDVTAGGESGYIVADPTNSDIVYGGSYGGLITRFDHKTGENRVINVWPDNPMGAGAEAMKYRFQWNHPIFFSPHNPKKLYTAGNHLFSTENEGASWTKLSPDLTTDDKAKQKSSGGPITQDNTSVEYYCTIFTAAESPLEKDLLWTGSDDGIISVSKDGGAHWKNVTPKDAPTWMMWNRVEVDPFRKGTAYFAGTRYKLDDFAPYIYKTTDYGETWEKITTGINPMHFTRAIVASTKKAGVLFAGTEYGLYVSVNDGKSWEPFQLNLPVTPITDLLVRDNNLIVGTQGRSIYVFDDLSLVEQFQATTVNKVFPVANTYRVPPQMGGRRRRAAASVPANVGLNPLKGAVVKYYLANSNDSTKVEISILDDQNKVIRTYSSKDKEGPSTDQGFNQFAWNLYHKEIEQPEAGLILWNGSTSPVLAAPGKYTAKVTIDKEVVSYPFEILADPNYKVSNADLKAQEQFLLEVAGSFSEIMKTLKGAKEMKSQIAAVQKKTKDSSFQASAKAVIESLTKLEEALHQTKAKSGQDVLNFPIRLDDKIAGVFESAASGYVAPTK
;
A
#
# COMPACT_ATOMS: atom_id res chain seq x y z
N MET A 1 -18.47 70.35 -17.82
CA MET A 1 -19.82 70.86 -18.02
C MET A 1 -20.75 69.85 -17.36
N SER A 2 -21.05 70.02 -16.07
CA SER A 2 -22.19 70.79 -15.47
C SER A 2 -23.52 70.32 -16.07
N LEU A 3 -24.44 69.78 -15.27
CA LEU A 3 -25.35 70.41 -14.38
C LEU A 3 -26.26 69.46 -13.62
N PHE A 4 -26.39 69.63 -12.32
CA PHE A 4 -27.57 69.73 -11.45
C PHE A 4 -28.49 68.52 -11.38
N GLY A 5 -28.76 67.89 -10.27
CA GLY A 5 -29.02 68.48 -8.92
C GLY A 5 -30.51 68.60 -8.68
N ASP A 6 -31.13 67.77 -7.82
CA ASP A 6 -32.17 68.20 -6.92
C ASP A 6 -32.49 67.13 -5.84
N SER A 7 -32.38 67.64 -4.63
CA SER A 7 -32.76 66.94 -3.39
C SER A 7 -34.26 67.05 -3.17
N PHE A 8 -34.96 65.93 -2.98
CA PHE A 8 -36.33 65.97 -2.39
C PHE A 8 -36.30 65.50 -0.95
N CYS A 9 -36.44 66.50 -0.05
CA CYS A 9 -36.54 66.25 1.39
C CYS A 9 -38.01 66.00 1.72
N LEU A 10 -38.46 64.85 2.05
CA LEU A 10 -39.79 64.50 2.50
C LEU A 10 -39.90 64.58 4.04
N LYS A 11 -40.84 65.26 4.53
CA LYS A 11 -41.12 65.56 5.96
C LYS A 11 -41.51 64.29 6.75
N PRO A 12 -41.24 64.23 8.07
CA PRO A 12 -41.24 63.00 8.90
C PRO A 12 -42.61 62.32 9.14
N LYS A 13 -43.71 62.86 8.66
CA LYS A 13 -45.06 62.38 9.00
C LYS A 13 -45.53 61.17 8.15
N TYR A 14 -44.87 60.87 7.01
CA TYR A 14 -45.31 59.81 6.13
C TYR A 14 -44.41 58.54 6.29
N MET A 15 -43.25 58.65 6.94
CA MET A 15 -42.29 57.55 7.11
C MET A 15 -42.78 56.48 8.11
N LYS A 16 -43.68 56.83 9.07
CA LYS A 16 -44.23 55.88 10.06
C LYS A 16 -45.33 54.95 9.49
N LYS A 17 -46.06 55.38 8.47
CA LYS A 17 -47.10 54.49 7.84
C LYS A 17 -46.50 53.53 6.80
N THR A 18 -45.51 53.96 6.10
CA THR A 18 -44.88 53.13 5.09
C THR A 18 -44.03 51.99 5.73
N ILE A 19 -43.38 52.26 6.88
CA ILE A 19 -42.65 51.25 7.64
C ILE A 19 -43.61 50.23 8.27
N ALA A 20 -44.80 50.59 8.72
CA ALA A 20 -45.76 49.64 9.28
C ALA A 20 -46.37 48.73 8.23
N ILE A 21 -46.54 49.17 6.97
CA ILE A 21 -47.05 48.33 5.86
C ILE A 21 -45.94 47.38 5.35
N VAL A 22 -44.68 47.81 5.30
CA VAL A 22 -43.55 46.93 4.91
C VAL A 22 -43.28 45.90 5.99
N LEU A 23 -43.38 46.23 7.27
CA LEU A 23 -43.23 45.28 8.38
C LEU A 23 -44.40 44.27 8.45
N LEU A 24 -45.64 44.64 8.08
CA LEU A 24 -46.77 43.71 7.98
C LEU A 24 -46.63 42.76 6.78
N PHE A 25 -46.12 43.23 5.64
CA PHE A 25 -45.82 42.35 4.49
C PHE A 25 -44.64 41.40 4.74
N VAL A 26 -43.61 41.81 5.47
CA VAL A 26 -42.51 40.96 5.86
C VAL A 26 -42.94 39.95 6.93
N ALA A 27 -43.80 40.31 7.88
CA ALA A 27 -44.35 39.40 8.89
C ALA A 27 -45.35 38.38 8.28
N ALA A 28 -46.15 38.78 7.28
CA ALA A 28 -47.05 37.86 6.57
C ALA A 28 -46.31 36.87 5.67
N ASN A 29 -45.21 37.27 5.02
CA ASN A 29 -44.38 36.38 4.25
C ASN A 29 -43.51 35.48 5.13
N ALA A 30 -43.07 35.94 6.30
CA ALA A 30 -42.33 35.11 7.25
C ALA A 30 -43.21 34.02 7.90
N THR A 31 -44.47 34.29 8.16
CA THR A 31 -45.43 33.28 8.68
C THR A 31 -45.84 32.27 7.61
N THR A 32 -45.96 32.63 6.34
CA THR A 32 -46.26 31.67 5.25
C THR A 32 -45.09 30.80 4.93
N VAL A 33 -43.83 31.31 5.02
CA VAL A 33 -42.61 30.51 4.86
C VAL A 33 -42.38 29.59 6.05
N MET A 34 -42.78 29.99 7.27
CA MET A 34 -42.67 29.12 8.46
C MET A 34 -43.79 28.06 8.53
N ALA A 35 -44.96 28.29 7.92
CA ALA A 35 -46.01 27.28 7.84
C ALA A 35 -45.78 26.23 6.73
N GLN A 36 -45.03 26.55 5.66
CA GLN A 36 -44.60 25.57 4.66
C GLN A 36 -43.39 24.75 5.08
N LYS A 37 -42.58 25.21 6.05
CA LYS A 37 -41.49 24.40 6.61
C LYS A 37 -41.95 23.31 7.59
N LYS A 38 -43.20 23.20 7.92
CA LYS A 38 -43.76 22.19 8.84
C LYS A 38 -44.36 20.96 8.15
N LYS A 39 -44.21 20.79 6.82
CA LYS A 39 -44.67 19.61 6.09
C LYS A 39 -43.76 19.18 4.91
N ALA A 40 -42.47 19.43 5.00
CA ALA A 40 -41.57 18.56 4.27
C ALA A 40 -41.23 17.40 5.23
N ALA A 41 -41.84 16.27 5.04
CA ALA A 41 -41.31 15.05 5.60
C ALA A 41 -39.84 14.97 5.13
N THR A 42 -38.89 15.12 6.04
CA THR A 42 -37.51 14.79 5.77
C THR A 42 -37.52 13.38 5.22
N ALA A 43 -37.16 13.25 3.94
CA ALA A 43 -36.83 11.92 3.42
C ALA A 43 -35.89 11.28 4.44
N PRO A 44 -36.06 9.99 4.78
CA PRO A 44 -35.20 9.35 5.77
C PRO A 44 -33.77 9.58 5.31
N GLN A 45 -32.99 10.26 6.16
CA GLN A 45 -31.60 10.53 5.90
C GLN A 45 -30.95 9.16 5.80
N VAL A 46 -30.49 8.78 4.61
CA VAL A 46 -29.80 7.52 4.40
C VAL A 46 -28.61 7.52 5.34
N ALA A 47 -28.55 6.55 6.23
CA ALA A 47 -27.46 6.45 7.19
C ALA A 47 -26.12 6.31 6.42
N SER A 48 -25.19 7.19 6.74
CA SER A 48 -23.84 7.16 6.18
C SER A 48 -23.11 5.93 6.69
N ILE A 49 -22.64 5.06 5.78
CA ILE A 49 -21.89 3.87 6.12
C ILE A 49 -20.57 4.23 6.82
N THR A 50 -19.90 5.27 6.36
CA THR A 50 -18.60 5.67 6.90
C THR A 50 -18.69 6.46 8.21
N GLN A 51 -19.91 6.83 8.63
CA GLN A 51 -20.15 7.40 9.96
C GLN A 51 -20.55 6.36 10.99
N ASP A 52 -20.88 5.14 10.58
CA ASP A 52 -21.25 4.03 11.50
C ASP A 52 -20.07 3.62 12.38
N ALA A 53 -20.33 3.41 13.67
CA ALA A 53 -19.31 3.10 14.66
C ALA A 53 -18.65 1.74 14.42
N VAL A 54 -19.39 0.77 13.87
CA VAL A 54 -18.86 -0.56 13.51
C VAL A 54 -17.87 -0.46 12.38
N ILE A 55 -18.23 0.28 11.33
CA ILE A 55 -17.35 0.46 10.14
C ILE A 55 -16.11 1.27 10.49
N LYS A 56 -16.26 2.37 11.25
CA LYS A 56 -15.12 3.20 11.68
C LYS A 56 -14.08 2.45 12.51
N SER A 57 -14.46 1.40 13.19
CA SER A 57 -13.56 0.59 14.02
C SER A 57 -12.80 -0.47 13.22
N GLN A 58 -13.12 -0.66 11.94
CA GLN A 58 -12.43 -1.63 11.11
C GLN A 58 -11.10 -1.06 10.61
N ASN A 59 -10.18 -1.97 10.26
CA ASN A 59 -8.86 -1.63 9.75
C ASN A 59 -8.51 -2.50 8.54
N PHE A 60 -7.81 -1.91 7.61
CA PHE A 60 -7.07 -2.64 6.59
C PHE A 60 -5.79 -3.20 7.19
N ARG A 61 -5.45 -4.40 6.82
CA ARG A 61 -4.24 -5.10 7.22
C ARG A 61 -3.19 -4.98 6.12
N LEU A 62 -1.99 -4.48 6.45
CA LEU A 62 -0.86 -4.47 5.53
C LEU A 62 -0.32 -5.89 5.36
N VAL A 63 -0.33 -6.40 4.14
CA VAL A 63 0.23 -7.72 3.76
C VAL A 63 1.69 -7.62 3.35
N GLY A 64 2.08 -6.55 2.74
CA GLY A 64 3.37 -6.36 2.07
C GLY A 64 3.22 -6.47 0.54
N PRO A 65 4.26 -6.88 -0.19
CA PRO A 65 5.60 -7.23 0.31
C PRO A 65 6.37 -6.03 0.86
N PHE A 66 7.33 -6.31 1.73
CA PHE A 66 8.27 -5.31 2.27
C PHE A 66 9.50 -5.24 1.36
N ARG A 67 9.32 -4.74 0.17
CA ARG A 67 10.37 -4.46 -0.83
C ARG A 67 10.25 -3.01 -1.27
N GLY A 68 11.36 -2.28 -1.29
CA GLY A 68 11.38 -0.89 -1.71
C GLY A 68 10.83 -0.69 -3.12
N GLY A 69 10.14 0.42 -3.33
CA GLY A 69 9.74 0.94 -4.62
C GLY A 69 10.18 2.39 -4.69
N ARG A 70 10.13 2.99 -5.86
CA ARG A 70 10.72 4.29 -6.20
C ARG A 70 10.65 5.33 -5.09
N ALA A 71 11.79 5.89 -4.75
CA ALA A 71 11.94 7.08 -3.93
C ALA A 71 12.57 8.20 -4.77
N ALA A 72 11.98 9.39 -4.75
CA ALA A 72 12.40 10.50 -5.60
C ALA A 72 13.23 11.55 -4.84
N ALA A 73 13.25 11.50 -3.51
CA ALA A 73 13.99 12.43 -2.67
C ALA A 73 14.63 11.71 -1.48
N ALA A 74 15.84 12.11 -1.10
CA ALA A 74 16.52 11.59 0.06
C ALA A 74 17.35 12.68 0.77
N VAL A 75 17.33 12.70 2.11
CA VAL A 75 18.11 13.64 2.91
C VAL A 75 18.49 13.03 4.26
N GLY A 76 19.67 13.38 4.77
CA GLY A 76 20.13 12.98 6.10
C GLY A 76 20.07 14.14 7.11
N SER A 77 19.96 13.81 8.39
CA SER A 77 20.11 14.78 9.48
C SER A 77 21.56 15.30 9.54
N TYR A 78 21.76 16.56 9.85
CA TYR A 78 23.09 17.17 10.04
C TYR A 78 23.69 16.92 11.42
N THR A 79 22.86 16.49 12.41
CA THR A 79 23.26 16.28 13.80
C THR A 79 23.17 14.82 14.22
N GLU A 80 22.13 14.08 13.76
CA GLU A 80 21.87 12.70 14.14
C GLU A 80 22.45 11.73 13.10
N SER A 81 23.55 11.04 13.45
CA SER A 81 24.33 10.24 12.50
C SER A 81 23.59 9.09 11.83
N ASN A 82 22.58 8.52 12.48
CA ASN A 82 21.77 7.38 11.98
C ASN A 82 20.40 7.78 11.44
N THR A 83 20.09 9.09 11.43
CA THR A 83 18.78 9.58 10.99
C THR A 83 18.81 10.05 9.55
N PHE A 84 17.87 9.50 8.75
CA PHE A 84 17.69 9.84 7.34
C PHE A 84 16.19 9.86 7.00
N TYR A 85 15.86 10.49 5.89
CA TYR A 85 14.51 10.64 5.38
C TYR A 85 14.48 10.30 3.90
N MET A 86 13.36 9.72 3.43
CA MET A 86 13.10 9.51 2.03
C MET A 86 11.69 9.95 1.65
N GLY A 87 11.53 10.43 0.43
CA GLY A 87 10.26 10.72 -0.23
C GLY A 87 9.93 9.63 -1.22
N SER A 88 8.92 8.81 -0.93
CA SER A 88 8.49 7.72 -1.78
C SER A 88 7.50 8.20 -2.84
N THR A 89 7.53 7.61 -4.02
CA THR A 89 6.53 7.83 -5.06
C THR A 89 5.23 7.11 -4.69
N GLY A 90 4.20 7.88 -4.36
CA GLY A 90 2.90 7.38 -3.90
C GLY A 90 2.85 6.96 -2.43
N GLY A 91 3.97 7.02 -1.70
CA GLY A 91 4.08 6.47 -0.34
C GLY A 91 4.34 7.48 0.78
N GLY A 92 4.40 8.79 0.49
CA GLY A 92 4.65 9.83 1.50
C GLY A 92 6.11 9.89 1.98
N VAL A 93 6.31 10.50 3.15
CA VAL A 93 7.64 10.71 3.76
C VAL A 93 7.93 9.66 4.82
N TRP A 94 9.13 9.09 4.75
CA TRP A 94 9.62 8.07 5.68
C TRP A 94 10.88 8.53 6.42
N LYS A 95 11.01 8.14 7.68
CA LYS A 95 12.15 8.42 8.55
C LYS A 95 12.76 7.12 9.06
N THR A 96 14.08 7.03 9.06
CA THR A 96 14.85 6.03 9.81
C THR A 96 15.69 6.71 10.88
N ASN A 97 15.89 6.06 12.03
CA ASN A 97 16.78 6.49 13.11
C ASN A 97 17.90 5.47 13.37
N ASP A 98 18.01 4.46 12.51
CA ASP A 98 18.92 3.33 12.65
C ASP A 98 19.65 2.99 11.34
N ALA A 99 19.98 4.04 10.59
CA ALA A 99 20.72 3.95 9.31
C ALA A 99 20.05 3.03 8.27
N GLY A 100 18.74 3.07 8.17
CA GLY A 100 17.98 2.33 7.16
C GLY A 100 17.64 0.89 7.56
N ALA A 101 17.90 0.46 8.79
CA ALA A 101 17.46 -0.86 9.25
C ALA A 101 15.94 -0.95 9.42
N ASN A 102 15.30 0.15 9.84
CA ASN A 102 13.86 0.29 9.91
C ASN A 102 13.42 1.67 9.40
N TRP A 103 12.27 1.68 8.72
CA TRP A 103 11.66 2.90 8.22
C TRP A 103 10.25 3.09 8.77
N LYS A 104 9.92 4.30 9.20
CA LYS A 104 8.61 4.70 9.70
C LYS A 104 8.06 5.83 8.87
N ASN A 105 6.81 5.71 8.40
CA ASN A 105 6.13 6.83 7.77
C ASN A 105 5.84 7.94 8.79
N ILE A 106 6.07 9.20 8.39
CA ILE A 106 5.88 10.39 9.23
C ILE A 106 4.92 11.40 8.61
N SER A 107 4.35 11.11 7.45
CA SER A 107 3.36 11.97 6.78
C SER A 107 1.93 11.45 6.90
N ASP A 108 1.72 10.20 7.35
CA ASP A 108 0.40 9.61 7.50
C ASP A 108 -0.51 10.47 8.40
N GLY A 109 -1.75 10.65 7.98
CA GLY A 109 -2.73 11.50 8.67
C GLY A 109 -2.68 12.97 8.29
N TYR A 110 -1.66 13.42 7.55
CA TYR A 110 -1.53 14.79 7.02
C TYR A 110 -1.61 14.81 5.49
N PHE A 111 -0.70 14.10 4.84
CA PHE A 111 -0.62 13.97 3.39
C PHE A 111 0.04 12.65 3.02
N GLY A 112 -0.10 12.30 1.76
CA GLY A 112 0.50 11.09 1.21
C GLY A 112 0.83 11.31 -0.25
N GLY A 113 0.70 10.24 -1.05
CA GLY A 113 1.01 10.34 -2.45
C GLY A 113 2.51 10.52 -2.69
N THR A 114 2.86 11.17 -3.77
CA THR A 114 4.23 11.26 -4.27
C THR A 114 4.97 12.45 -3.72
N ILE A 115 6.20 12.25 -3.27
CA ILE A 115 7.08 13.27 -2.73
C ILE A 115 8.23 13.51 -3.70
N GLY A 116 8.34 14.72 -4.21
CA GLY A 116 9.39 15.12 -5.14
C GLY A 116 10.59 15.80 -4.50
N ALA A 117 10.41 16.40 -3.31
CA ALA A 117 11.47 17.10 -2.62
C ALA A 117 11.31 17.04 -1.10
N ILE A 118 12.42 16.91 -0.38
CA ILE A 118 12.54 17.06 1.08
C ILE A 118 13.71 17.99 1.37
N ALA A 119 13.50 19.00 2.21
CA ALA A 119 14.54 19.89 2.69
C ALA A 119 14.47 20.06 4.20
N ILE A 120 15.62 19.90 4.87
CA ILE A 120 15.81 20.14 6.30
C ILE A 120 16.56 21.46 6.45
N ALA A 121 16.11 22.33 7.35
CA ALA A 121 16.78 23.60 7.58
C ALA A 121 18.14 23.36 8.29
N PRO A 122 19.27 23.76 7.68
CA PRO A 122 20.59 23.49 8.27
C PRO A 122 20.82 24.16 9.62
N SER A 123 20.14 25.28 9.89
CA SER A 123 20.23 26.02 11.15
C SER A 123 19.31 25.50 12.24
N ASN A 124 18.28 24.72 11.90
CA ASN A 124 17.32 24.16 12.84
C ASN A 124 16.61 22.94 12.22
N GLU A 125 17.09 21.74 12.50
CA GLU A 125 16.58 20.48 11.91
C GLU A 125 15.13 20.15 12.30
N SER A 126 14.58 20.80 13.33
CA SER A 126 13.15 20.65 13.63
C SER A 126 12.27 21.21 12.51
N ILE A 127 12.81 22.09 11.67
CA ILE A 127 12.10 22.68 10.53
C ILE A 127 12.42 21.91 9.27
N MET A 128 11.36 21.35 8.70
CA MET A 128 11.42 20.57 7.46
C MET A 128 10.39 21.10 6.45
N TYR A 129 10.74 21.04 5.19
CA TYR A 129 9.87 21.35 4.06
C TYR A 129 9.77 20.16 3.12
N VAL A 130 8.57 19.91 2.60
CA VAL A 130 8.29 18.83 1.67
C VAL A 130 7.50 19.38 0.49
N GLY A 131 7.88 18.98 -0.72
CA GLY A 131 7.16 19.25 -1.96
C GLY A 131 6.58 17.97 -2.54
N GLU A 132 5.29 18.01 -2.85
CA GLU A 132 4.61 16.90 -3.51
C GLU A 132 4.87 16.88 -5.03
N GLY A 133 4.56 15.72 -5.65
CA GLY A 133 4.69 15.45 -7.07
C GLY A 133 6.01 14.80 -7.43
N GLU A 134 5.98 13.83 -8.35
CA GLU A 134 7.15 13.06 -8.75
C GLU A 134 8.17 13.97 -9.47
N ASN A 135 9.45 13.82 -9.16
CA ASN A 135 10.51 14.55 -9.85
C ASN A 135 11.07 13.79 -11.06
N THR A 136 10.68 12.54 -11.23
CA THR A 136 11.01 11.70 -12.39
C THR A 136 9.84 11.71 -13.37
N MET A 137 10.00 12.40 -14.52
CA MET A 137 8.90 12.74 -15.43
C MET A 137 8.55 11.60 -16.41
N ARG A 138 8.31 10.41 -15.87
CA ARG A 138 7.98 9.18 -16.63
C ARG A 138 6.54 9.14 -17.15
N GLY A 139 6.18 8.11 -17.92
CA GLY A 139 4.86 7.96 -18.53
C GLY A 139 3.70 7.72 -17.56
N ASN A 140 3.96 7.12 -16.41
CA ASN A 140 2.99 6.83 -15.36
C ASN A 140 3.22 7.68 -14.11
N VAL A 141 3.65 8.93 -14.30
CA VAL A 141 3.96 9.87 -13.23
C VAL A 141 2.75 10.08 -12.31
N SER A 142 3.02 10.21 -11.02
CA SER A 142 2.04 10.58 -10.01
C SER A 142 2.18 12.06 -9.66
N GLU A 143 1.05 12.77 -9.59
CA GLU A 143 1.01 14.20 -9.32
C GLU A 143 0.76 14.50 -7.84
N GLY A 144 1.26 15.62 -7.34
CA GLY A 144 0.92 16.17 -6.04
C GLY A 144 -0.40 16.96 -6.12
N LEU A 145 -1.26 16.86 -5.10
CA LEU A 145 -2.50 17.65 -5.05
C LEU A 145 -2.45 18.82 -4.09
N GLU A 146 -1.71 18.68 -3.01
CA GLU A 146 -1.76 19.64 -1.94
C GLU A 146 -0.55 20.59 -1.91
N GLY A 147 0.47 20.34 -2.76
CA GLY A 147 1.62 21.22 -2.99
C GLY A 147 2.72 21.09 -1.96
N ALA A 148 2.93 22.07 -1.09
CA ALA A 148 4.04 22.09 -0.16
C ALA A 148 3.60 22.00 1.31
N TRP A 149 4.46 21.40 2.14
CA TRP A 149 4.23 21.16 3.55
C TRP A 149 5.42 21.59 4.40
N LYS A 150 5.15 22.05 5.62
CA LYS A 150 6.15 22.43 6.63
C LYS A 150 5.90 21.67 7.93
N SER A 151 6.97 21.14 8.51
CA SER A 151 7.03 20.69 9.90
C SER A 151 7.94 21.62 10.71
N THR A 152 7.64 21.74 12.00
CA THR A 152 8.47 22.49 12.98
C THR A 152 8.91 21.62 14.16
N ASP A 153 8.70 20.30 14.06
CA ASP A 153 8.92 19.31 15.12
C ASP A 153 9.50 17.99 14.60
N GLU A 154 10.37 18.06 13.60
CA GLU A 154 11.06 16.92 12.96
C GLU A 154 10.10 15.92 12.26
N GLY A 155 9.02 16.43 11.68
CA GLY A 155 8.05 15.63 10.96
C GLY A 155 7.01 14.92 11.83
N LYS A 156 6.85 15.29 13.11
CA LYS A 156 5.78 14.74 13.96
C LYS A 156 4.43 15.33 13.59
N THR A 157 4.39 16.61 13.22
CA THR A 157 3.20 17.30 12.72
C THR A 157 3.54 18.10 11.47
N TRP A 158 2.54 18.31 10.60
CA TRP A 158 2.71 19.00 9.34
C TRP A 158 1.62 20.04 9.11
N LYS A 159 2.00 21.13 8.45
CA LYS A 159 1.10 22.19 8.00
C LYS A 159 1.25 22.39 6.50
N ASN A 160 0.15 22.43 5.77
CA ASN A 160 0.15 22.81 4.36
C ASN A 160 0.55 24.29 4.23
N ILE A 161 1.45 24.59 3.30
CA ILE A 161 2.00 25.91 3.06
C ILE A 161 1.78 26.40 1.62
N GLY A 162 0.83 25.81 0.89
CA GLY A 162 0.43 26.25 -0.45
C GLY A 162 1.19 25.61 -1.58
N LEU A 163 1.34 26.31 -2.70
CA LEU A 163 1.85 25.82 -3.99
C LEU A 163 1.06 24.63 -4.56
N LYS A 164 -0.24 24.57 -4.27
CA LYS A 164 -1.13 23.48 -4.65
C LYS A 164 -1.12 23.23 -6.17
N GLU A 165 -1.19 24.29 -6.97
CA GLU A 165 -1.14 24.18 -8.43
C GLU A 165 0.29 23.99 -8.97
N GLY A 166 1.27 23.83 -8.08
CA GLY A 166 2.65 23.48 -8.45
C GLY A 166 2.81 22.05 -8.94
N ARG A 167 1.91 21.17 -8.53
CA ARG A 167 1.79 19.74 -8.89
C ARG A 167 3.08 18.92 -8.76
N HIS A 168 4.19 19.40 -9.29
CA HIS A 168 5.50 18.77 -9.25
C HIS A 168 6.53 19.74 -8.69
N ILE A 169 6.81 19.62 -7.39
CA ILE A 169 7.84 20.37 -6.69
C ILE A 169 9.09 19.49 -6.60
N VAL A 170 10.02 19.70 -7.49
CA VAL A 170 11.15 18.77 -7.74
C VAL A 170 12.39 19.05 -6.91
N ARG A 171 12.49 20.25 -6.33
CA ARG A 171 13.58 20.62 -5.42
C ARG A 171 13.09 21.69 -4.43
N MET A 172 13.46 21.57 -3.19
CA MET A 172 13.30 22.63 -2.19
C MET A 172 14.65 22.91 -1.54
N ILE A 173 14.94 24.18 -1.27
CA ILE A 173 16.17 24.61 -0.59
C ILE A 173 15.78 25.57 0.51
N VAL A 174 16.41 25.39 1.68
CA VAL A 174 16.25 26.28 2.84
C VAL A 174 17.54 27.07 2.98
N HIS A 175 17.40 28.38 3.25
CA HIS A 175 18.54 29.26 3.51
C HIS A 175 19.37 28.74 4.70
N PRO A 176 20.71 28.65 4.58
CA PRO A 176 21.54 27.98 5.59
C PRO A 176 21.48 28.59 6.99
N LYS A 177 21.14 29.88 7.14
CA LYS A 177 21.09 30.60 8.42
C LYS A 177 19.70 31.04 8.88
N ASN A 178 18.72 31.10 7.95
CA ASN A 178 17.34 31.52 8.26
C ASN A 178 16.35 30.46 7.77
N PRO A 179 15.75 29.67 8.66
CA PRO A 179 14.86 28.57 8.26
C PRO A 179 13.55 29.03 7.65
N ASP A 180 13.19 30.33 7.72
CA ASP A 180 11.96 30.86 7.13
C ASP A 180 12.15 31.37 5.68
N ILE A 181 13.40 31.38 5.18
CA ILE A 181 13.66 31.66 3.78
C ILE A 181 13.81 30.33 3.05
N VAL A 182 12.91 30.06 2.09
CA VAL A 182 12.85 28.79 1.33
C VAL A 182 12.55 29.06 -0.13
N TRP A 183 13.15 28.27 -0.99
CA TRP A 183 12.89 28.28 -2.43
C TRP A 183 12.37 26.92 -2.87
N ALA A 184 11.50 26.93 -3.88
CA ALA A 184 10.95 25.73 -4.51
C ALA A 184 11.13 25.79 -6.04
N ALA A 185 11.73 24.77 -6.63
CA ALA A 185 11.74 24.54 -8.06
C ALA A 185 10.49 23.75 -8.45
N VAL A 186 9.68 24.31 -9.35
CA VAL A 186 8.34 23.82 -9.68
C VAL A 186 8.24 23.54 -11.18
N MET A 187 7.88 22.31 -11.52
CA MET A 187 7.61 21.90 -12.90
C MET A 187 6.18 22.22 -13.34
N GLY A 188 5.27 22.44 -12.41
CA GLY A 188 3.84 22.70 -12.68
C GLY A 188 3.10 21.47 -13.16
N HIS A 189 1.95 21.63 -13.81
CA HIS A 189 1.24 20.55 -14.51
C HIS A 189 2.08 20.04 -15.68
N LEU A 190 2.22 18.73 -15.80
CA LEU A 190 3.05 18.15 -16.87
C LEU A 190 2.31 18.01 -18.19
N PHE A 191 1.01 17.65 -18.12
CA PHE A 191 0.20 17.30 -19.28
C PHE A 191 -0.51 18.49 -19.95
N GLY A 192 -0.17 19.71 -19.55
CA GLY A 192 -0.69 20.95 -20.13
C GLY A 192 0.23 22.14 -19.90
N PRO A 193 0.21 23.13 -20.80
CA PRO A 193 0.89 24.40 -20.56
C PRO A 193 0.19 25.15 -19.41
N ASN A 194 0.97 25.67 -18.46
CA ASN A 194 0.43 26.39 -17.30
C ASN A 194 1.43 27.41 -16.76
N GLU A 195 0.91 28.39 -16.03
CA GLU A 195 1.72 29.46 -15.45
C GLU A 195 2.31 29.13 -14.06
N ASN A 196 2.07 27.94 -13.54
CA ASN A 196 2.53 27.55 -12.21
C ASN A 196 3.96 27.00 -12.20
N ARG A 197 4.65 27.08 -13.32
CA ARG A 197 6.03 26.64 -13.53
C ARG A 197 7.03 27.72 -13.11
N GLY A 198 8.23 27.30 -12.63
CA GLY A 198 9.34 28.18 -12.35
C GLY A 198 9.94 28.05 -10.95
N VAL A 199 10.65 29.09 -10.47
CA VAL A 199 11.17 29.11 -9.10
C VAL A 199 10.31 30.03 -8.24
N TYR A 200 9.93 29.54 -7.06
CA TYR A 200 9.19 30.28 -6.04
C TYR A 200 10.06 30.52 -4.82
N LYS A 201 9.90 31.68 -4.18
CA LYS A 201 10.60 32.06 -2.94
C LYS A 201 9.58 32.45 -1.87
N SER A 202 9.81 32.02 -0.66
CA SER A 202 9.14 32.50 0.55
C SER A 202 10.18 33.07 1.51
N ILE A 203 9.82 34.12 2.25
CA ILE A 203 10.64 34.71 3.31
C ILE A 203 9.96 34.65 4.69
N ASP A 204 8.82 33.96 4.77
CA ASP A 204 7.96 33.83 5.94
C ASP A 204 7.61 32.37 6.28
N GLY A 205 8.51 31.46 5.90
CA GLY A 205 8.37 30.02 6.19
C GLY A 205 7.28 29.35 5.40
N GLY A 206 6.99 29.84 4.19
CA GLY A 206 6.01 29.27 3.27
C GLY A 206 4.59 29.81 3.47
N THR A 207 4.40 30.83 4.31
CA THR A 207 3.07 31.45 4.48
C THR A 207 2.66 32.19 3.20
N THR A 208 3.60 32.84 2.53
CA THR A 208 3.41 33.46 1.22
C THR A 208 4.53 33.03 0.26
N TRP A 209 4.21 32.99 -1.03
CA TRP A 209 5.11 32.61 -2.10
C TRP A 209 5.14 33.65 -3.22
N LYS A 210 6.35 34.04 -3.63
CA LYS A 210 6.59 34.89 -4.78
C LYS A 210 7.24 34.08 -5.87
N LYS A 211 6.70 34.08 -7.10
CA LYS A 211 7.36 33.52 -8.27
C LYS A 211 8.49 34.44 -8.69
N VAL A 212 9.73 33.98 -8.57
CA VAL A 212 10.95 34.80 -8.81
C VAL A 212 11.64 34.47 -10.13
N LEU A 213 11.38 33.28 -10.70
CA LEU A 213 11.82 32.92 -12.04
C LEU A 213 10.66 32.29 -12.80
N TYR A 214 10.33 32.84 -13.96
CA TYR A 214 9.35 32.28 -14.89
C TYR A 214 9.86 32.47 -16.32
N VAL A 215 9.77 31.45 -17.15
CA VAL A 215 10.25 31.49 -18.54
C VAL A 215 9.06 31.52 -19.51
N ASN A 216 8.24 30.48 -19.53
CA ASN A 216 7.04 30.38 -20.35
C ASN A 216 6.13 29.22 -19.83
N PRO A 217 4.89 29.06 -20.33
CA PRO A 217 3.97 28.04 -19.85
C PRO A 217 4.40 26.58 -20.04
N GLN A 218 5.43 26.30 -20.85
CA GLN A 218 5.95 24.97 -21.12
C GLN A 218 7.24 24.66 -20.36
N THR A 219 7.82 25.66 -19.65
CA THR A 219 9.15 25.55 -19.04
C THR A 219 9.07 25.64 -17.52
N GLY A 220 9.41 24.57 -16.82
CA GLY A 220 9.53 24.52 -15.37
C GLY A 220 10.97 24.65 -14.88
N ALA A 221 11.15 24.80 -13.56
CA ALA A 221 12.46 24.68 -12.93
C ALA A 221 12.70 23.22 -12.55
N SER A 222 13.77 22.61 -13.11
CA SER A 222 14.11 21.20 -12.95
C SER A 222 15.18 20.95 -11.89
N ASP A 223 15.97 21.95 -11.56
CA ASP A 223 16.99 21.90 -10.52
C ASP A 223 17.23 23.28 -9.92
N LEU A 224 17.71 23.30 -8.67
CA LEU A 224 18.02 24.52 -7.94
C LEU A 224 19.11 24.24 -6.94
N ILE A 225 20.16 25.06 -6.92
CA ILE A 225 21.23 24.98 -5.92
C ILE A 225 21.58 26.35 -5.36
N ILE A 226 22.13 26.36 -4.17
CA ILE A 226 22.59 27.58 -3.47
C ILE A 226 24.08 27.46 -3.15
N ASP A 227 24.81 28.54 -3.26
CA ASP A 227 26.17 28.63 -2.73
C ASP A 227 26.12 28.60 -1.20
N PRO A 228 26.63 27.55 -0.54
CA PRO A 228 26.53 27.42 0.91
C PRO A 228 27.34 28.46 1.69
N SER A 229 28.32 29.10 1.03
CA SER A 229 29.18 30.15 1.62
C SER A 229 28.56 31.55 1.42
N ASN A 230 27.85 31.75 0.32
CA ASN A 230 27.19 33.00 -0.02
C ASN A 230 25.76 32.76 -0.53
N PRO A 231 24.73 32.71 0.35
CA PRO A 231 23.36 32.38 -0.04
C PRO A 231 22.70 33.34 -1.05
N ASP A 232 23.31 34.48 -1.32
CA ASP A 232 22.85 35.39 -2.38
C ASP A 232 23.15 34.84 -3.77
N VAL A 233 24.11 33.91 -3.89
CA VAL A 233 24.45 33.25 -5.15
C VAL A 233 23.69 31.94 -5.30
N MET A 234 22.91 31.83 -6.36
CA MET A 234 22.09 30.67 -6.67
C MET A 234 22.16 30.34 -8.15
N TYR A 235 21.92 29.05 -8.45
CA TYR A 235 21.80 28.56 -9.85
C TYR A 235 20.53 27.75 -9.97
N ALA A 236 19.82 27.91 -11.12
CA ALA A 236 18.61 27.18 -11.44
C ALA A 236 18.71 26.58 -12.85
N GLY A 237 18.34 25.31 -12.97
CA GLY A 237 18.10 24.66 -14.24
C GLY A 237 16.64 24.85 -14.64
N THR A 238 16.40 25.24 -15.91
CA THR A 238 15.04 25.27 -16.46
C THR A 238 14.91 24.24 -17.57
N TRP A 239 13.71 23.65 -17.68
CA TRP A 239 13.45 22.55 -18.58
C TRP A 239 12.11 22.75 -19.29
N GLN A 240 12.15 22.90 -20.61
CA GLN A 240 10.96 22.86 -21.43
C GLN A 240 10.61 21.41 -21.71
N LEU A 241 9.47 21.00 -21.18
CA LEU A 241 8.94 19.65 -21.24
C LEU A 241 7.49 19.67 -21.71
N ILE A 242 7.20 18.87 -22.73
CA ILE A 242 5.84 18.59 -23.19
C ILE A 242 5.56 17.12 -22.96
N ARG A 243 4.52 16.80 -22.18
CA ARG A 243 4.09 15.44 -21.88
C ARG A 243 2.67 15.21 -22.39
N THR A 244 2.43 14.12 -23.08
CA THR A 244 1.11 13.67 -23.54
C THR A 244 0.93 12.19 -23.17
N PRO A 245 -0.27 11.60 -23.33
CA PRO A 245 -0.45 10.17 -23.12
C PRO A 245 0.45 9.29 -24.00
N TYR A 246 0.87 9.80 -25.14
CA TYR A 246 1.55 9.06 -26.22
C TYR A 246 2.94 9.59 -26.57
N SER A 247 3.43 10.65 -25.91
CA SER A 247 4.77 11.16 -26.19
C SER A 247 5.36 11.95 -25.03
N LEU A 248 6.68 12.09 -25.06
CA LEU A 248 7.46 13.01 -24.24
C LEU A 248 8.36 13.81 -25.19
N GLU A 249 8.37 15.14 -25.06
CA GLU A 249 9.34 15.99 -25.74
C GLU A 249 10.21 16.67 -24.69
N SER A 250 11.51 16.41 -24.71
CA SER A 250 12.51 16.97 -23.80
C SER A 250 13.37 17.98 -24.53
N GLY A 251 13.22 19.25 -24.19
CA GLY A 251 14.05 20.33 -24.71
C GLY A 251 13.31 21.37 -25.52
N GLY A 252 13.88 22.54 -25.54
CA GLY A 252 13.35 23.69 -26.25
C GLY A 252 14.12 24.98 -25.93
N GLU A 253 13.64 26.11 -26.45
CA GLU A 253 14.25 27.43 -26.21
C GLU A 253 14.21 27.86 -24.76
N GLY A 254 13.17 27.43 -24.02
CA GLY A 254 13.01 27.71 -22.60
C GLY A 254 13.96 26.95 -21.68
N SER A 255 14.56 25.86 -22.16
CA SER A 255 15.55 25.11 -21.39
C SER A 255 16.86 25.87 -21.29
N GLY A 256 17.45 25.93 -20.10
CA GLY A 256 18.67 26.65 -19.87
C GLY A 256 19.14 26.63 -18.43
N MET A 257 20.12 27.47 -18.13
CA MET A 257 20.70 27.66 -16.81
C MET A 257 20.69 29.13 -16.42
N TYR A 258 20.30 29.42 -15.23
CA TYR A 258 20.17 30.79 -14.71
C TYR A 258 21.02 30.95 -13.46
N LYS A 259 21.56 32.16 -13.27
CA LYS A 259 22.31 32.57 -12.06
C LYS A 259 21.63 33.76 -11.41
N SER A 260 21.52 33.75 -10.10
CA SER A 260 21.15 34.89 -9.26
C SER A 260 22.36 35.30 -8.40
N THR A 261 22.44 36.58 -8.03
CA THR A 261 23.43 37.14 -7.09
C THR A 261 22.77 37.99 -6.00
N ASP A 262 21.47 37.88 -5.84
CA ASP A 262 20.64 38.64 -4.90
C ASP A 262 19.66 37.74 -4.14
N GLY A 263 20.07 36.50 -3.87
CA GLY A 263 19.23 35.54 -3.14
C GLY A 263 18.00 35.10 -3.90
N GLY A 264 18.07 35.04 -5.23
CA GLY A 264 17.02 34.56 -6.09
C GLY A 264 15.92 35.59 -6.38
N GLU A 265 16.13 36.89 -6.11
CA GLU A 265 15.13 37.91 -6.47
C GLU A 265 15.14 38.19 -7.97
N THR A 266 16.33 38.21 -8.59
CA THR A 266 16.51 38.35 -10.03
C THR A 266 17.44 37.28 -10.60
N TRP A 267 17.24 36.95 -11.87
CA TRP A 267 17.94 35.85 -12.53
C TRP A 267 18.49 36.26 -13.91
N THR A 268 19.74 35.90 -14.15
CA THR A 268 20.42 36.11 -15.46
C THR A 268 20.56 34.75 -16.14
N ASN A 269 20.09 34.63 -17.37
CA ASN A 269 20.30 33.45 -18.21
C ASN A 269 21.78 33.35 -18.62
N ILE A 270 22.45 32.28 -18.23
CA ILE A 270 23.87 32.03 -18.51
C ILE A 270 24.10 30.94 -19.59
N LYS A 271 23.04 30.49 -20.29
CA LYS A 271 23.13 29.51 -21.39
C LYS A 271 24.15 29.86 -22.46
N ALA A 272 24.38 31.16 -22.69
CA ALA A 272 25.34 31.65 -23.68
C ALA A 272 26.79 31.81 -23.17
N ALA A 273 27.07 31.40 -21.91
CA ALA A 273 28.41 31.49 -21.33
C ALA A 273 29.43 30.73 -22.17
N LYS A 274 30.67 31.28 -22.23
CA LYS A 274 31.77 30.68 -23.00
C LYS A 274 31.98 29.20 -22.64
N GLY A 275 32.06 28.34 -23.65
CA GLY A 275 32.32 26.90 -23.47
C GLY A 275 31.06 26.02 -23.33
N LEU A 276 29.89 26.58 -23.05
CA LEU A 276 28.64 25.83 -23.01
C LEU A 276 28.14 25.44 -24.40
N PRO A 277 27.39 24.32 -24.53
CA PRO A 277 26.94 23.83 -25.83
C PRO A 277 25.86 24.75 -26.42
N LYS A 278 25.95 24.96 -27.76
CA LYS A 278 24.95 25.72 -28.53
C LYS A 278 23.73 24.84 -28.89
N GLY A 279 22.66 25.50 -29.28
CA GLY A 279 21.45 24.85 -29.81
C GLY A 279 20.43 24.52 -28.72
N VAL A 280 19.58 23.51 -28.97
CA VAL A 280 18.51 23.10 -28.05
C VAL A 280 19.09 22.38 -26.85
N TRP A 281 18.65 22.78 -25.66
CA TRP A 281 18.91 22.06 -24.43
C TRP A 281 17.66 21.35 -23.98
N GLY A 282 17.85 20.21 -23.35
CA GLY A 282 16.85 19.53 -22.57
C GLY A 282 17.00 19.86 -21.09
N ILE A 283 16.99 18.83 -20.24
CA ILE A 283 17.16 18.98 -18.80
C ILE A 283 18.62 19.29 -18.44
N VAL A 284 18.80 19.99 -17.31
CA VAL A 284 20.13 20.34 -16.75
C VAL A 284 20.16 19.98 -15.28
N GLY A 285 21.14 19.19 -14.85
CA GLY A 285 21.51 18.98 -13.47
C GLY A 285 22.73 19.83 -13.09
N ILE A 286 22.71 20.46 -11.92
CA ILE A 286 23.75 21.42 -11.48
C ILE A 286 24.34 20.99 -10.14
N GLY A 287 25.68 20.95 -10.04
CA GLY A 287 26.42 20.66 -8.81
C GLY A 287 27.40 21.77 -8.46
N ILE A 288 27.51 22.08 -7.19
CA ILE A 288 28.46 23.06 -6.65
C ILE A 288 29.41 22.37 -5.66
N ALA A 289 30.72 22.66 -5.79
CA ALA A 289 31.71 22.19 -4.84
C ALA A 289 31.65 23.04 -3.58
N LYS A 290 31.25 22.47 -2.42
CA LYS A 290 31.12 23.19 -1.16
C LYS A 290 32.49 23.65 -0.60
N SER A 291 33.55 22.94 -0.95
CA SER A 291 34.94 23.29 -0.59
C SER A 291 35.52 24.43 -1.41
N ASN A 292 34.95 24.67 -2.61
CA ASN A 292 35.37 25.74 -3.53
C ASN A 292 34.17 26.14 -4.37
N THR A 293 33.41 27.17 -3.99
CA THR A 293 32.12 27.53 -4.61
C THR A 293 32.27 28.21 -5.97
N ASP A 294 33.49 28.57 -6.40
CA ASP A 294 33.76 28.96 -7.79
C ASP A 294 33.73 27.77 -8.75
N LYS A 295 33.86 26.54 -8.22
CA LYS A 295 33.81 25.32 -9.02
C LYS A 295 32.40 24.75 -9.10
N LEU A 296 31.89 24.66 -10.32
CA LEU A 296 30.58 24.17 -10.67
C LEU A 296 30.66 23.05 -11.68
N TYR A 297 29.65 22.18 -11.65
CA TYR A 297 29.44 21.16 -12.67
C TYR A 297 28.01 21.28 -13.22
N ALA A 298 27.84 21.09 -14.51
CA ALA A 298 26.57 21.07 -15.20
C ALA A 298 26.47 19.84 -16.11
N LEU A 299 25.56 18.92 -15.79
CA LEU A 299 25.22 17.79 -16.68
C LEU A 299 24.09 18.24 -17.60
N ILE A 300 24.36 18.32 -18.90
CA ILE A 300 23.45 18.96 -19.85
C ILE A 300 22.98 17.97 -20.91
N GLU A 301 21.66 17.85 -21.06
CA GLU A 301 21.04 17.19 -22.22
C GLU A 301 21.08 18.11 -23.41
N ASN A 302 21.91 17.76 -24.41
CA ASN A 302 22.12 18.49 -25.67
C ASN A 302 22.73 17.54 -26.69
N LYS A 303 22.65 17.86 -27.99
CA LYS A 303 23.32 17.08 -29.02
C LYS A 303 24.82 16.91 -28.74
N TYR A 304 25.46 17.93 -28.18
CA TYR A 304 26.85 17.91 -27.70
C TYR A 304 26.92 17.92 -26.19
N GLY A 305 25.95 17.23 -25.57
CA GLY A 305 25.80 17.17 -24.12
C GLY A 305 26.88 16.36 -23.42
N GLY A 306 26.96 16.57 -22.13
CA GLY A 306 27.92 15.94 -21.25
C GLY A 306 28.04 16.68 -19.93
N LEU A 307 29.06 16.36 -19.17
CA LEU A 307 29.41 17.07 -17.95
C LEU A 307 30.33 18.22 -18.28
N TYR A 308 29.88 19.42 -17.98
CA TYR A 308 30.66 20.67 -18.13
C TYR A 308 31.12 21.11 -16.73
N MET A 309 32.32 21.65 -16.63
CA MET A 309 32.94 22.18 -15.42
C MET A 309 33.25 23.64 -15.58
N SER A 310 33.08 24.44 -14.53
CA SER A 310 33.50 25.82 -14.40
C SER A 310 34.36 25.98 -13.17
N ASP A 311 35.45 26.76 -13.25
CA ASP A 311 36.30 27.12 -12.09
C ASP A 311 36.20 28.64 -11.78
N ASP A 312 35.23 29.34 -12.37
CA ASP A 312 35.06 30.80 -12.26
C ASP A 312 33.63 31.24 -11.95
N ALA A 313 32.91 30.43 -11.16
CA ALA A 313 31.52 30.66 -10.73
C ALA A 313 30.55 30.78 -11.95
N GLY A 314 30.77 30.00 -13.00
CA GLY A 314 29.89 29.86 -14.16
C GLY A 314 30.09 30.92 -15.25
N LYS A 315 31.17 31.68 -15.24
CA LYS A 315 31.48 32.65 -16.31
C LYS A 315 32.00 31.96 -17.57
N SER A 316 32.80 30.91 -17.40
CA SER A 316 33.26 30.04 -18.51
C SER A 316 33.21 28.56 -18.10
N TRP A 317 33.11 27.69 -19.09
CA TRP A 317 32.91 26.27 -18.94
C TRP A 317 33.78 25.43 -19.88
N GLU A 318 34.17 24.24 -19.42
CA GLU A 318 34.86 23.20 -20.17
C GLU A 318 34.05 21.91 -20.18
N LEU A 319 33.92 21.28 -21.35
CA LEU A 319 33.38 19.91 -21.43
C LEU A 319 34.41 18.92 -20.88
N VAL A 320 34.19 18.34 -19.73
CA VAL A 320 35.14 17.40 -19.07
C VAL A 320 34.82 15.95 -19.35
N CYS A 321 33.54 15.59 -19.61
CA CYS A 321 33.15 14.24 -19.94
C CYS A 321 31.94 14.23 -20.89
N SER A 322 32.03 13.47 -21.97
CA SER A 322 30.91 13.24 -22.91
C SER A 322 30.40 11.81 -22.93
N ASP A 323 30.82 10.97 -21.94
CA ASP A 323 30.36 9.60 -21.82
C ASP A 323 28.85 9.51 -21.66
N ASN A 324 28.22 8.67 -22.47
CA ASN A 324 26.78 8.45 -22.39
C ASN A 324 26.37 7.75 -21.09
N ASN A 325 27.25 7.01 -20.43
CA ASN A 325 26.93 6.30 -19.19
C ASN A 325 26.52 7.21 -18.02
N ILE A 326 26.93 8.50 -18.05
CA ILE A 326 26.53 9.49 -17.04
C ILE A 326 25.27 10.27 -17.43
N ARG A 327 24.70 10.05 -18.62
CA ARG A 327 23.56 10.80 -19.16
C ARG A 327 22.56 9.95 -19.94
N GLN A 328 22.50 8.64 -19.67
CA GLN A 328 21.49 7.75 -20.24
C GLN A 328 20.10 8.27 -19.86
N ARG A 329 19.12 8.18 -20.78
CA ARG A 329 17.75 8.67 -20.59
C ARG A 329 17.75 10.03 -19.88
N ALA A 330 18.41 11.02 -20.47
CA ALA A 330 18.76 12.30 -19.82
C ALA A 330 17.56 12.97 -19.13
N TRP A 331 16.39 12.93 -19.75
CA TRP A 331 15.14 13.44 -19.22
C TRP A 331 14.72 12.75 -17.89
N TYR A 332 15.26 11.58 -17.55
CA TYR A 332 14.87 10.79 -16.38
C TYR A 332 15.85 10.90 -15.21
N TYR A 333 17.15 10.93 -15.49
CA TYR A 333 18.17 10.85 -14.43
C TYR A 333 18.93 12.15 -14.16
N THR A 334 19.18 12.98 -15.14
CA THR A 334 20.16 14.10 -15.15
C THR A 334 20.32 14.82 -13.81
N LYS A 335 21.24 14.34 -12.98
CA LYS A 335 21.64 14.90 -11.69
C LYS A 335 23.15 14.84 -11.54
N VAL A 336 23.74 15.82 -10.84
CA VAL A 336 25.15 15.83 -10.48
C VAL A 336 25.34 16.34 -9.08
N PHE A 337 26.17 15.65 -8.32
CA PHE A 337 26.50 16.00 -6.92
C PHE A 337 28.02 16.04 -6.76
N VAL A 338 28.50 16.93 -5.89
CA VAL A 338 29.91 17.08 -5.61
C VAL A 338 30.15 16.70 -4.16
N ASP A 339 31.22 15.94 -3.90
CA ASP A 339 31.64 15.63 -2.54
C ASP A 339 31.87 16.95 -1.77
N PRO A 340 31.27 17.11 -0.59
CA PRO A 340 31.38 18.37 0.13
C PRO A 340 32.79 18.73 0.60
N MET A 341 33.72 17.77 0.64
CA MET A 341 35.11 17.97 1.10
C MET A 341 36.16 17.84 -0.02
N ASP A 342 35.78 17.31 -1.20
CA ASP A 342 36.65 17.12 -2.37
C ASP A 342 35.97 17.63 -3.64
N GLU A 343 36.38 18.79 -4.10
CA GLU A 343 35.84 19.45 -5.29
C GLU A 343 36.02 18.66 -6.61
N ASN A 344 36.91 17.67 -6.62
CA ASN A 344 37.19 16.81 -7.76
C ASN A 344 36.45 15.48 -7.72
N LYS A 345 35.80 15.18 -6.59
CA LYS A 345 34.99 13.99 -6.46
C LYS A 345 33.53 14.29 -6.81
N VAL A 346 33.09 13.76 -7.97
CA VAL A 346 31.80 14.06 -8.58
C VAL A 346 30.98 12.78 -8.73
N TYR A 347 29.72 12.86 -8.39
CA TYR A 347 28.76 11.77 -8.56
C TYR A 347 27.71 12.16 -9.63
N CYS A 348 27.51 11.27 -10.57
CA CYS A 348 26.43 11.34 -11.55
C CYS A 348 25.53 10.11 -11.37
N PRO A 349 24.57 10.13 -10.42
CA PRO A 349 23.58 9.07 -10.30
C PRO A 349 22.78 8.94 -11.58
N ASN A 350 22.70 7.72 -12.10
CA ASN A 350 22.05 7.40 -13.36
C ASN A 350 21.51 5.96 -13.25
N VAL A 351 21.39 5.21 -14.35
CA VAL A 351 21.13 3.76 -14.29
C VAL A 351 22.10 3.09 -13.33
N ASN A 352 23.37 3.44 -13.41
CA ASN A 352 24.39 3.05 -12.45
C ASN A 352 24.80 4.22 -11.55
N PHE A 353 25.27 3.94 -10.33
CA PHE A 353 25.80 4.94 -9.44
C PHE A 353 27.24 5.29 -9.84
N MET A 354 27.40 6.34 -10.65
CA MET A 354 28.65 6.73 -11.28
C MET A 354 29.41 7.74 -10.42
N VAL A 355 30.71 7.52 -10.21
CA VAL A 355 31.60 8.40 -9.43
C VAL A 355 32.90 8.69 -10.20
N SER A 356 33.31 9.94 -10.19
CA SER A 356 34.61 10.44 -10.62
C SER A 356 35.42 10.91 -9.42
N THR A 357 36.74 10.81 -9.46
CA THR A 357 37.69 11.35 -8.49
C THR A 357 38.74 12.26 -9.14
N ASP A 358 38.53 12.67 -10.37
CA ASP A 358 39.47 13.47 -11.18
C ASP A 358 38.79 14.69 -11.83
N GLY A 359 37.83 15.30 -11.14
CA GLY A 359 37.12 16.47 -11.60
C GLY A 359 36.12 16.15 -12.74
N GLY A 360 35.53 14.98 -12.73
CA GLY A 360 34.50 14.58 -13.69
C GLY A 360 35.03 14.10 -15.05
N ARG A 361 36.34 13.85 -15.18
CA ARG A 361 36.93 13.43 -16.46
C ARG A 361 36.73 11.95 -16.74
N ASN A 362 36.87 11.09 -15.71
CA ASN A 362 36.65 9.65 -15.80
C ASN A 362 35.69 9.19 -14.72
N PHE A 363 34.76 8.30 -15.07
CA PHE A 363 33.78 7.75 -14.17
C PHE A 363 33.93 6.23 -14.02
N LYS A 364 33.63 5.74 -12.84
CA LYS A 364 33.44 4.31 -12.54
C LYS A 364 32.12 4.09 -11.86
N SER A 365 31.50 2.94 -12.07
CA SER A 365 30.30 2.51 -11.36
C SER A 365 30.64 1.98 -9.98
N LEU A 366 29.86 2.34 -8.96
CA LEU A 366 29.84 1.72 -7.64
C LEU A 366 28.56 0.87 -7.49
N PRO A 367 28.67 -0.30 -6.85
CA PRO A 367 27.50 -1.16 -6.65
C PRO A 367 26.54 -0.54 -5.63
N THR A 368 25.25 -0.59 -5.94
CA THR A 368 24.11 -0.23 -5.08
C THR A 368 23.11 -1.39 -5.05
N PRO A 369 22.22 -1.47 -4.05
CA PRO A 369 21.19 -2.51 -3.99
C PRO A 369 20.19 -2.48 -5.15
N HIS A 370 19.94 -1.31 -5.73
CA HIS A 370 19.12 -1.11 -6.92
C HIS A 370 19.76 -0.09 -7.86
N GLY A 371 19.40 -0.12 -9.13
CA GLY A 371 19.77 0.88 -10.11
C GLY A 371 18.78 2.05 -10.18
N ASP A 372 18.92 2.87 -11.22
CA ASP A 372 18.00 3.96 -11.56
C ASP A 372 17.86 5.01 -10.43
N HIS A 373 18.98 5.74 -10.22
CA HIS A 373 19.14 6.64 -9.09
C HIS A 373 18.57 8.04 -9.35
N HIS A 374 17.90 8.64 -8.37
CA HIS A 374 17.16 9.90 -8.51
C HIS A 374 17.66 11.03 -7.64
N ASP A 375 18.14 10.75 -6.45
CA ASP A 375 18.68 11.78 -5.54
C ASP A 375 19.80 11.21 -4.68
N LEU A 376 20.68 12.09 -4.21
CA LEU A 376 21.81 11.76 -3.35
C LEU A 376 22.02 12.86 -2.34
N TRP A 377 22.06 12.51 -1.08
CA TRP A 377 22.54 13.40 -0.03
C TRP A 377 23.83 12.86 0.57
N ILE A 378 24.81 13.75 0.71
CA ILE A 378 26.12 13.46 1.30
C ILE A 378 26.30 14.38 2.51
N ASP A 379 26.67 13.80 3.66
CA ASP A 379 26.91 14.56 4.86
C ASP A 379 28.04 15.59 4.66
N PRO A 380 27.77 16.89 4.85
CA PRO A 380 28.77 17.92 4.64
C PRO A 380 29.96 17.84 5.58
N LYS A 381 29.86 17.12 6.71
CA LYS A 381 30.90 16.94 7.72
C LYS A 381 31.58 15.57 7.63
N ASN A 382 30.92 14.59 7.06
CA ASN A 382 31.44 13.22 6.94
C ASN A 382 30.96 12.59 5.61
N PRO A 383 31.66 12.78 4.48
CA PRO A 383 31.24 12.28 3.16
C PRO A 383 31.11 10.76 3.05
N ARG A 384 31.53 10.00 4.05
CA ARG A 384 31.30 8.54 4.10
C ARG A 384 29.85 8.21 4.43
N ARG A 385 29.14 9.15 5.04
CA ARG A 385 27.74 9.04 5.42
C ARG A 385 26.87 9.64 4.32
N MET A 386 26.04 8.82 3.70
CA MET A 386 25.19 9.23 2.57
C MET A 386 23.90 8.42 2.50
N VAL A 387 22.92 8.95 1.81
CA VAL A 387 21.71 8.25 1.42
C VAL A 387 21.45 8.51 -0.06
N VAL A 388 21.17 7.45 -0.79
CA VAL A 388 20.75 7.48 -2.20
C VAL A 388 19.29 7.09 -2.28
N SER A 389 18.53 7.69 -3.20
CA SER A 389 17.19 7.24 -3.59
C SER A 389 17.20 6.75 -5.03
N ASP A 390 16.47 5.68 -5.28
CA ASP A 390 16.40 4.98 -6.56
C ASP A 390 15.03 4.31 -6.77
N ASP A 391 14.89 3.50 -7.82
CA ASP A 391 13.65 2.77 -8.11
C ASP A 391 13.40 1.58 -7.15
N GLY A 392 14.34 1.26 -6.26
CA GLY A 392 14.24 0.30 -5.16
C GLY A 392 14.04 0.93 -3.77
N GLY A 393 13.82 2.26 -3.69
CA GLY A 393 13.60 2.97 -2.43
C GLY A 393 14.73 3.90 -2.05
N ALA A 394 15.15 3.89 -0.78
CA ALA A 394 16.33 4.61 -0.32
C ALA A 394 17.26 3.71 0.47
N GLN A 395 18.56 3.84 0.21
CA GLN A 395 19.59 3.06 0.89
C GLN A 395 20.62 3.98 1.51
N VAL A 396 21.00 3.63 2.74
CA VAL A 396 21.98 4.37 3.56
C VAL A 396 23.33 3.69 3.51
N SER A 397 24.38 4.48 3.29
CA SER A 397 25.78 4.07 3.46
C SER A 397 26.45 4.88 4.55
N LEU A 398 27.22 4.24 5.44
CA LEU A 398 28.02 4.86 6.47
C LEU A 398 29.53 4.74 6.22
N ASP A 399 29.93 4.16 5.08
CA ASP A 399 31.31 3.80 4.76
C ASP A 399 31.79 4.33 3.39
N GLY A 400 31.06 5.28 2.82
CA GLY A 400 31.42 5.92 1.54
C GLY A 400 31.07 5.10 0.32
N ALA A 401 29.85 4.55 0.30
CA ALA A 401 29.28 3.72 -0.75
C ALA A 401 29.98 2.35 -0.94
N LYS A 402 30.65 1.82 0.06
CA LYS A 402 31.23 0.47 0.05
C LYS A 402 30.18 -0.58 0.39
N SER A 403 29.24 -0.23 1.29
CA SER A 403 28.10 -1.03 1.63
C SER A 403 26.85 -0.14 1.84
N TRP A 404 25.68 -0.74 1.71
CA TRP A 404 24.38 -0.08 1.77
C TRP A 404 23.39 -0.87 2.64
N SER A 405 22.42 -0.19 3.21
CA SER A 405 21.28 -0.83 3.85
C SER A 405 20.42 -1.58 2.82
N THR A 406 19.59 -2.50 3.30
CA THR A 406 18.70 -3.30 2.42
C THR A 406 17.52 -2.49 1.90
N MET A 407 17.01 -2.86 0.73
CA MET A 407 15.72 -2.42 0.20
C MET A 407 14.55 -3.33 0.65
N MET A 408 14.83 -4.47 1.29
CA MET A 408 13.84 -5.49 1.65
C MET A 408 13.14 -5.21 3.00
N ASN A 409 13.04 -3.95 3.40
CA ASN A 409 12.43 -3.52 4.65
C ASN A 409 11.54 -2.27 4.50
N GLN A 410 11.22 -1.91 3.27
CA GLN A 410 10.43 -0.72 2.92
C GLN A 410 9.12 -1.16 2.28
N PRO A 411 7.94 -0.94 2.91
CA PRO A 411 6.66 -1.32 2.32
C PRO A 411 6.17 -0.25 1.31
N THR A 412 6.99 0.00 0.29
CA THR A 412 6.75 1.05 -0.71
C THR A 412 6.58 0.51 -2.13
N VAL A 413 6.19 -0.76 -2.26
CA VAL A 413 5.91 -1.40 -3.55
C VAL A 413 4.88 -0.60 -4.34
N GLN A 414 5.19 -0.38 -5.63
CA GLN A 414 4.27 0.17 -6.62
C GLN A 414 3.64 -0.98 -7.40
N VAL A 415 2.40 -1.33 -7.06
CA VAL A 415 1.65 -2.43 -7.69
C VAL A 415 0.84 -1.91 -8.87
N TYR A 416 0.83 -2.62 -10.01
CA TYR A 416 0.02 -2.27 -11.16
C TYR A 416 -1.38 -2.89 -11.12
N ARG A 417 -1.43 -4.23 -11.12
CA ARG A 417 -2.67 -4.99 -11.17
C ARG A 417 -2.60 -6.15 -10.18
N LEU A 418 -3.76 -6.58 -9.74
CA LEU A 418 -3.91 -7.65 -8.75
C LEU A 418 -4.64 -8.84 -9.33
N SER A 419 -4.21 -10.03 -8.93
CA SER A 419 -4.97 -11.26 -9.05
C SER A 419 -4.72 -12.16 -7.84
N THR A 420 -5.41 -13.29 -7.78
CA THR A 420 -5.19 -14.31 -6.75
C THR A 420 -5.12 -15.69 -7.36
N ASP A 421 -4.42 -16.61 -6.69
CA ASP A 421 -4.45 -18.02 -7.01
C ASP A 421 -5.52 -18.78 -6.19
N ASN A 422 -5.64 -20.09 -6.42
CA ASN A 422 -6.55 -20.99 -5.73
C ASN A 422 -5.85 -21.83 -4.65
N SER A 423 -4.65 -21.46 -4.20
CA SER A 423 -4.00 -22.09 -3.05
C SER A 423 -4.69 -21.75 -1.72
N PHE A 424 -4.35 -22.47 -0.67
CA PHE A 424 -4.80 -22.15 0.69
C PHE A 424 -3.59 -21.98 1.63
N PRO A 425 -3.49 -20.89 2.34
CA PRO A 425 -4.16 -19.60 2.06
C PRO A 425 -3.85 -19.13 0.65
N TYR A 426 -4.78 -18.41 0.01
CA TYR A 426 -4.56 -17.90 -1.33
C TYR A 426 -3.35 -16.95 -1.37
N ARG A 427 -2.69 -16.89 -2.51
CA ARG A 427 -1.64 -15.90 -2.75
C ARG A 427 -2.21 -14.74 -3.56
N ILE A 428 -1.69 -13.56 -3.30
CA ILE A 428 -1.94 -12.35 -4.07
C ILE A 428 -0.78 -12.19 -5.05
N LEU A 429 -1.09 -11.96 -6.32
CA LEU A 429 -0.14 -11.81 -7.40
C LEU A 429 -0.20 -10.39 -7.95
N GLY A 430 0.95 -9.86 -8.35
CA GLY A 430 1.05 -8.54 -8.97
C GLY A 430 2.44 -8.31 -9.58
N ALA A 431 2.54 -7.24 -10.37
CA ALA A 431 3.81 -6.73 -10.88
C ALA A 431 4.21 -5.48 -10.09
N GLN A 432 5.48 -5.38 -9.72
CA GLN A 432 6.05 -4.19 -9.11
C GLN A 432 6.88 -3.42 -10.13
N GLN A 433 6.57 -2.14 -10.27
CA GLN A 433 7.35 -1.22 -11.12
C GLN A 433 8.86 -1.32 -10.80
N ASP A 434 9.68 -1.40 -11.83
CA ASP A 434 11.15 -1.46 -11.82
C ASP A 434 11.76 -2.65 -11.03
N ASN A 435 10.89 -3.61 -10.68
CA ASN A 435 11.28 -4.85 -10.01
C ASN A 435 10.65 -6.05 -10.73
N SER A 436 10.51 -7.17 -10.06
CA SER A 436 9.89 -8.37 -10.63
C SER A 436 8.39 -8.42 -10.33
N ALA A 437 7.65 -9.17 -11.14
CA ALA A 437 6.38 -9.72 -10.74
C ALA A 437 6.55 -10.64 -9.53
N PHE A 438 5.49 -10.77 -8.72
CA PHE A 438 5.53 -11.51 -7.47
C PHE A 438 4.22 -12.22 -7.14
N ARG A 439 4.31 -13.18 -6.23
CA ARG A 439 3.19 -13.73 -5.48
C ARG A 439 3.52 -13.71 -3.98
N ILE A 440 2.56 -13.32 -3.15
CA ILE A 440 2.69 -13.26 -1.69
C ILE A 440 1.49 -13.95 -1.04
N LYS A 441 1.70 -14.70 0.04
CA LYS A 441 0.60 -15.32 0.80
C LYS A 441 -0.28 -14.25 1.44
N SER A 442 -1.60 -14.40 1.33
CA SER A 442 -2.56 -13.51 2.00
C SER A 442 -2.56 -13.66 3.52
N SER A 443 -2.18 -14.83 4.01
CA SER A 443 -1.95 -15.14 5.42
C SER A 443 -1.02 -16.34 5.57
N THR A 444 -0.48 -16.54 6.78
CA THR A 444 0.43 -17.65 7.10
C THR A 444 -0.02 -18.40 8.35
N TYR A 445 0.49 -19.61 8.54
CA TYR A 445 0.31 -20.32 9.81
C TYR A 445 1.16 -19.71 10.94
N GLY A 446 2.23 -18.97 10.58
CA GLY A 446 3.10 -18.24 11.50
C GLY A 446 2.47 -17.03 12.16
N SER A 447 3.28 -16.21 12.83
CA SER A 447 2.81 -14.99 13.51
C SER A 447 2.68 -13.79 12.59
N PHE A 448 3.34 -13.80 11.42
CA PHE A 448 3.39 -12.71 10.47
C PHE A 448 3.65 -13.25 9.05
N ILE A 449 3.55 -12.38 8.05
CA ILE A 449 3.93 -12.65 6.66
C ILE A 449 5.30 -12.04 6.43
N GLY A 450 6.30 -12.88 6.15
CA GLY A 450 7.70 -12.46 5.99
C GLY A 450 8.23 -12.63 4.57
N GLU A 451 9.54 -12.41 4.42
CA GLU A 451 10.24 -12.55 3.14
C GLU A 451 10.13 -13.99 2.56
N ALA A 452 10.10 -15.00 3.42
CA ALA A 452 9.91 -16.41 3.00
C ALA A 452 8.50 -16.72 2.45
N ASP A 453 7.55 -15.80 2.57
CA ASP A 453 6.18 -15.93 2.07
C ASP A 453 5.95 -15.18 0.76
N PHE A 454 7.01 -14.67 0.18
CA PHE A 454 7.06 -13.88 -1.03
C PHE A 454 7.97 -14.52 -2.07
N ASP A 455 7.46 -14.77 -3.28
CA ASP A 455 8.21 -15.38 -4.39
C ASP A 455 8.16 -14.46 -5.63
N VAL A 456 9.24 -14.44 -6.40
CA VAL A 456 9.25 -13.93 -7.78
C VAL A 456 8.48 -14.90 -8.68
N THR A 457 7.78 -14.38 -9.71
CA THR A 457 6.95 -15.19 -10.59
C THR A 457 7.02 -14.75 -12.05
N ALA A 458 6.15 -15.31 -12.91
CA ALA A 458 6.03 -14.98 -14.33
C ALA A 458 5.82 -13.47 -14.58
N GLY A 459 6.20 -13.01 -15.74
CA GLY A 459 6.11 -11.61 -16.16
C GLY A 459 7.35 -10.81 -15.81
N GLY A 460 7.16 -9.52 -15.63
CA GLY A 460 8.21 -8.56 -15.29
C GLY A 460 7.68 -7.46 -14.40
N GLU A 461 8.16 -6.25 -14.63
CA GLU A 461 7.86 -5.10 -13.77
C GLU A 461 6.48 -4.45 -14.01
N SER A 462 5.76 -4.84 -15.07
CA SER A 462 4.48 -4.24 -15.45
C SER A 462 3.49 -5.31 -15.90
N GLY A 463 2.22 -4.94 -16.01
CA GLY A 463 1.19 -5.81 -16.57
C GLY A 463 0.39 -6.60 -15.54
N TYR A 464 -0.41 -7.51 -16.07
CA TYR A 464 -1.25 -8.43 -15.32
C TYR A 464 -0.48 -9.71 -15.06
N ILE A 465 -0.65 -10.27 -13.87
CA ILE A 465 -0.08 -11.56 -13.46
C ILE A 465 -1.25 -12.44 -13.04
N VAL A 466 -1.39 -13.63 -13.60
CA VAL A 466 -2.52 -14.53 -13.31
C VAL A 466 -2.05 -15.97 -13.14
N ALA A 467 -2.56 -16.65 -12.12
CA ALA A 467 -2.30 -18.07 -11.92
C ALA A 467 -3.27 -18.92 -12.76
N ASP A 468 -2.83 -20.10 -13.19
CA ASP A 468 -3.71 -21.09 -13.78
C ASP A 468 -4.82 -21.48 -12.78
N PRO A 469 -6.12 -21.40 -13.18
CA PRO A 469 -7.22 -21.67 -12.26
C PRO A 469 -7.21 -23.08 -11.67
N THR A 470 -6.54 -24.03 -12.32
CA THR A 470 -6.50 -25.45 -11.93
C THR A 470 -5.19 -25.86 -11.25
N ASN A 471 -4.15 -25.04 -11.38
CA ASN A 471 -2.83 -25.31 -10.82
C ASN A 471 -2.09 -24.04 -10.42
N SER A 472 -2.14 -23.70 -9.15
CA SER A 472 -1.49 -22.49 -8.58
C SER A 472 0.04 -22.43 -8.72
N ASP A 473 0.69 -23.50 -9.16
CA ASP A 473 2.14 -23.49 -9.43
C ASP A 473 2.45 -22.96 -10.84
N ILE A 474 1.45 -22.89 -11.73
CA ILE A 474 1.60 -22.31 -13.05
C ILE A 474 1.10 -20.88 -13.03
N VAL A 475 1.93 -19.94 -13.43
CA VAL A 475 1.61 -18.53 -13.47
C VAL A 475 1.93 -17.95 -14.85
N TYR A 476 1.05 -17.09 -15.35
CA TYR A 476 1.23 -16.33 -16.56
C TYR A 476 1.38 -14.86 -16.20
N GLY A 477 2.35 -14.18 -16.77
CA GLY A 477 2.63 -12.80 -16.43
C GLY A 477 3.07 -11.98 -17.63
N GLY A 478 2.56 -10.74 -17.67
CA GLY A 478 2.92 -9.77 -18.68
C GLY A 478 4.07 -8.85 -18.26
N SER A 479 4.64 -8.19 -19.26
CA SER A 479 5.51 -7.04 -19.10
C SER A 479 5.40 -6.16 -20.33
N TYR A 480 6.14 -5.06 -20.35
CA TYR A 480 6.11 -4.10 -21.46
C TYR A 480 6.42 -4.76 -22.82
N GLY A 481 5.90 -4.14 -23.89
CA GLY A 481 6.12 -4.60 -25.27
C GLY A 481 5.43 -5.90 -25.64
N GLY A 482 4.42 -6.32 -24.89
CA GLY A 482 3.69 -7.57 -25.17
C GLY A 482 4.45 -8.83 -24.73
N LEU A 483 5.50 -8.69 -23.91
CA LEU A 483 6.14 -9.85 -23.29
C LEU A 483 5.14 -10.58 -22.41
N ILE A 484 4.97 -11.86 -22.64
CA ILE A 484 4.18 -12.76 -21.80
C ILE A 484 5.03 -13.99 -21.52
N THR A 485 5.13 -14.35 -20.23
CA THR A 485 5.81 -15.57 -19.81
C THR A 485 4.87 -16.50 -19.06
N ARG A 486 5.13 -17.80 -19.14
CA ARG A 486 4.56 -18.86 -18.34
C ARG A 486 5.65 -19.44 -17.44
N PHE A 487 5.44 -19.37 -16.14
CA PHE A 487 6.39 -19.84 -15.14
C PHE A 487 5.79 -21.01 -14.36
N ASP A 488 6.55 -22.11 -14.24
CA ASP A 488 6.21 -23.26 -13.42
C ASP A 488 7.04 -23.23 -12.14
N HIS A 489 6.39 -22.92 -11.01
CA HIS A 489 7.05 -22.86 -9.70
C HIS A 489 7.56 -24.21 -9.18
N LYS A 490 7.05 -25.32 -9.72
CA LYS A 490 7.48 -26.65 -9.31
C LYS A 490 8.80 -27.05 -9.97
N THR A 491 8.99 -26.67 -11.22
CA THR A 491 10.18 -27.03 -12.02
C THR A 491 11.17 -25.88 -12.17
N GLY A 492 10.74 -24.63 -11.99
CA GLY A 492 11.51 -23.43 -12.29
C GLY A 492 11.54 -23.05 -13.77
N GLU A 493 10.76 -23.74 -14.61
CA GLU A 493 10.70 -23.44 -16.04
C GLU A 493 10.01 -22.10 -16.31
N ASN A 494 10.66 -21.22 -17.07
CA ASN A 494 10.12 -19.95 -17.52
C ASN A 494 10.13 -19.88 -19.06
N ARG A 495 8.95 -19.93 -19.67
CA ARG A 495 8.77 -19.96 -21.12
C ARG A 495 8.12 -18.69 -21.63
N VAL A 496 8.70 -18.06 -22.65
CA VAL A 496 8.10 -16.94 -23.37
C VAL A 496 6.99 -17.44 -24.28
N ILE A 497 5.83 -16.79 -24.22
CA ILE A 497 4.61 -17.17 -24.96
C ILE A 497 3.95 -15.99 -25.66
N ASN A 498 4.73 -15.03 -26.13
CA ASN A 498 4.23 -13.82 -26.79
C ASN A 498 3.28 -14.13 -27.94
N VAL A 499 2.27 -13.27 -28.13
CA VAL A 499 1.38 -13.35 -29.30
C VAL A 499 2.17 -13.20 -30.60
N TRP A 500 3.15 -12.32 -30.61
CA TRP A 500 4.05 -12.04 -31.73
C TRP A 500 5.45 -11.70 -31.20
N PRO A 501 6.51 -12.25 -31.79
CA PRO A 501 7.87 -12.05 -31.29
C PRO A 501 8.45 -10.69 -31.74
N ASP A 502 7.82 -9.60 -31.34
CA ASP A 502 8.29 -8.25 -31.63
C ASP A 502 9.12 -7.69 -30.47
N ASN A 503 10.02 -6.76 -30.76
CA ASN A 503 10.80 -6.04 -29.77
C ASN A 503 10.50 -4.53 -29.92
N PRO A 504 9.79 -3.93 -28.96
CA PRO A 504 9.38 -2.53 -29.05
C PRO A 504 10.50 -1.54 -28.72
N MET A 505 11.63 -1.99 -28.19
CA MET A 505 12.70 -1.10 -27.72
C MET A 505 13.24 -0.20 -28.82
N GLY A 506 13.14 1.12 -28.61
CA GLY A 506 13.60 2.14 -29.53
C GLY A 506 12.68 2.42 -30.71
N ALA A 507 11.55 1.72 -30.84
CA ALA A 507 10.59 1.90 -31.92
C ALA A 507 9.28 2.54 -31.43
N GLY A 508 8.66 3.40 -32.26
CA GLY A 508 7.30 3.87 -32.01
C GLY A 508 6.25 2.79 -32.23
N ALA A 509 5.04 3.00 -31.69
CA ALA A 509 3.93 2.05 -31.83
C ALA A 509 3.56 1.77 -33.31
N GLU A 510 3.77 2.72 -34.23
CA GLU A 510 3.51 2.59 -35.67
C GLU A 510 4.35 1.48 -36.33
N ALA A 511 5.49 1.11 -35.76
CA ALA A 511 6.38 0.09 -36.31
C ALA A 511 5.97 -1.33 -35.85
N MET A 512 5.10 -1.47 -34.89
CA MET A 512 4.70 -2.76 -34.32
C MET A 512 3.59 -3.43 -35.11
N LYS A 513 3.68 -4.74 -35.30
CA LYS A 513 2.59 -5.53 -35.87
C LYS A 513 1.34 -5.49 -34.99
N TYR A 514 1.51 -5.59 -33.68
CA TYR A 514 0.48 -5.44 -32.67
C TYR A 514 0.97 -4.47 -31.60
N ARG A 515 0.16 -3.48 -31.27
CA ARG A 515 0.48 -2.49 -30.25
C ARG A 515 0.08 -3.05 -28.88
N PHE A 516 1.05 -3.33 -28.01
CA PHE A 516 0.85 -3.70 -26.62
C PHE A 516 1.31 -2.55 -25.73
N GLN A 517 0.44 -2.12 -24.85
CA GLN A 517 0.74 -1.10 -23.86
C GLN A 517 1.63 -1.67 -22.75
N TRP A 518 2.29 -0.81 -22.00
CA TRP A 518 3.06 -1.14 -20.80
C TRP A 518 2.33 -2.11 -19.86
N ASN A 519 1.03 -1.94 -19.70
CA ASN A 519 0.17 -2.64 -18.76
C ASN A 519 -1.00 -3.31 -19.49
N HIS A 520 -0.70 -4.29 -20.34
CA HIS A 520 -1.70 -4.96 -21.17
C HIS A 520 -2.48 -6.04 -20.42
N PRO A 521 -3.80 -6.24 -20.70
CA PRO A 521 -4.64 -7.22 -20.03
C PRO A 521 -4.19 -8.67 -20.27
N ILE A 522 -4.20 -9.48 -19.18
CA ILE A 522 -4.08 -10.94 -19.24
C ILE A 522 -5.07 -11.51 -18.22
N PHE A 523 -5.97 -12.41 -18.65
CA PHE A 523 -6.97 -13.01 -17.76
C PHE A 523 -7.49 -14.35 -18.30
N PHE A 524 -7.95 -15.22 -17.41
CA PHE A 524 -8.60 -16.48 -17.78
C PHE A 524 -10.10 -16.30 -17.95
N SER A 525 -10.70 -17.11 -18.83
CA SER A 525 -12.15 -17.24 -18.94
C SER A 525 -12.73 -17.82 -17.64
N PRO A 526 -13.78 -17.21 -17.05
CA PRO A 526 -14.49 -17.80 -15.93
C PRO A 526 -15.26 -19.07 -16.28
N HIS A 527 -15.46 -19.36 -17.58
CA HIS A 527 -16.20 -20.50 -18.09
C HIS A 527 -15.33 -21.63 -18.65
N ASN A 528 -14.07 -21.32 -19.01
CA ASN A 528 -13.12 -22.30 -19.51
C ASN A 528 -11.73 -22.07 -18.88
N PRO A 529 -11.33 -22.87 -17.90
CA PRO A 529 -10.07 -22.66 -17.19
C PRO A 529 -8.81 -22.83 -18.06
N LYS A 530 -8.92 -23.37 -19.26
CA LYS A 530 -7.83 -23.46 -20.24
C LYS A 530 -7.71 -22.24 -21.14
N LYS A 531 -8.77 -21.40 -21.22
CA LYS A 531 -8.78 -20.27 -22.14
C LYS A 531 -8.22 -19.03 -21.49
N LEU A 532 -7.02 -18.66 -21.91
CA LEU A 532 -6.30 -17.46 -21.49
C LEU A 532 -6.48 -16.38 -22.57
N TYR A 533 -6.80 -15.16 -22.15
CA TYR A 533 -6.90 -13.99 -23.01
C TYR A 533 -5.74 -13.02 -22.78
N THR A 534 -5.37 -12.29 -23.83
CA THR A 534 -4.53 -11.08 -23.75
C THR A 534 -4.96 -10.07 -24.79
N ALA A 535 -4.62 -8.80 -24.59
CA ALA A 535 -5.00 -7.74 -25.50
C ALA A 535 -3.86 -6.74 -25.76
N GLY A 536 -3.66 -6.44 -27.05
CA GLY A 536 -2.96 -5.27 -27.55
C GLY A 536 -3.97 -4.29 -28.17
N ASN A 537 -3.81 -3.92 -29.44
CA ASN A 537 -4.89 -3.26 -30.21
C ASN A 537 -5.99 -4.25 -30.66
N HIS A 538 -5.74 -5.56 -30.56
CA HIS A 538 -6.68 -6.66 -30.79
C HIS A 538 -6.78 -7.49 -29.52
N LEU A 539 -7.90 -8.21 -29.35
CA LEU A 539 -8.04 -9.25 -28.33
C LEU A 539 -7.60 -10.60 -28.92
N PHE A 540 -6.86 -11.36 -28.12
CA PHE A 540 -6.33 -12.68 -28.47
C PHE A 540 -6.71 -13.71 -27.41
N SER A 541 -6.77 -14.98 -27.77
CA SER A 541 -6.89 -16.10 -26.83
C SER A 541 -6.01 -17.28 -27.19
N THR A 542 -5.67 -18.08 -26.18
CA THR A 542 -5.01 -19.38 -26.31
C THR A 542 -5.69 -20.39 -25.40
N GLU A 543 -5.72 -21.67 -25.81
CA GLU A 543 -6.21 -22.81 -25.02
C GLU A 543 -5.11 -23.90 -24.86
N ASN A 544 -3.88 -23.60 -25.31
CA ASN A 544 -2.73 -24.49 -25.28
C ASN A 544 -1.50 -23.85 -24.64
N GLU A 545 -1.73 -23.12 -23.54
CA GLU A 545 -0.68 -22.49 -22.74
C GLU A 545 0.24 -21.54 -23.53
N GLY A 546 -0.32 -20.84 -24.53
CA GLY A 546 0.43 -19.91 -25.36
C GLY A 546 1.28 -20.53 -26.47
N ALA A 547 1.15 -21.83 -26.75
CA ALA A 547 1.83 -22.45 -27.88
C ALA A 547 1.31 -21.88 -29.24
N SER A 548 0.06 -21.42 -29.26
CA SER A 548 -0.50 -20.64 -30.36
C SER A 548 -1.58 -19.67 -29.85
N TRP A 549 -1.81 -18.59 -30.60
CA TRP A 549 -2.78 -17.57 -30.29
C TRP A 549 -3.78 -17.36 -31.42
N THR A 550 -5.04 -17.17 -31.07
CA THR A 550 -6.13 -16.86 -32.00
C THR A 550 -6.52 -15.39 -31.82
N LYS A 551 -6.54 -14.63 -32.90
CA LYS A 551 -7.02 -13.25 -32.93
C LYS A 551 -8.55 -13.24 -32.92
N LEU A 552 -9.18 -12.62 -31.91
CA LEU A 552 -10.64 -12.62 -31.70
C LEU A 552 -11.31 -11.32 -32.13
N SER A 553 -10.57 -10.28 -32.49
CA SER A 553 -11.18 -8.99 -32.78
C SER A 553 -10.51 -8.26 -33.96
N PRO A 554 -11.21 -7.33 -34.62
CA PRO A 554 -10.56 -6.27 -35.38
C PRO A 554 -9.76 -5.38 -34.41
N ASP A 555 -9.13 -4.29 -34.91
CA ASP A 555 -8.60 -3.23 -34.07
C ASP A 555 -9.77 -2.56 -33.32
N LEU A 556 -9.74 -2.56 -31.97
CA LEU A 556 -10.81 -2.04 -31.10
C LEU A 556 -10.44 -0.67 -30.51
N THR A 557 -9.59 0.06 -31.19
CA THR A 557 -9.09 1.39 -30.80
C THR A 557 -9.46 2.44 -31.84
N THR A 558 -9.08 3.69 -31.63
CA THR A 558 -9.23 4.73 -32.67
C THR A 558 -8.24 4.57 -33.81
N ASP A 559 -7.14 3.86 -33.59
CA ASP A 559 -6.01 3.67 -34.52
C ASP A 559 -5.45 4.99 -35.08
N ASP A 560 -5.45 6.05 -34.27
CA ASP A 560 -4.93 7.37 -34.68
C ASP A 560 -3.40 7.32 -34.94
N LYS A 561 -3.01 7.28 -36.21
CA LYS A 561 -1.62 7.16 -36.65
C LYS A 561 -0.74 8.33 -36.21
N ALA A 562 -1.32 9.52 -35.98
CA ALA A 562 -0.57 10.68 -35.47
C ALA A 562 -0.08 10.47 -34.02
N LYS A 563 -0.76 9.62 -33.24
CA LYS A 563 -0.45 9.34 -31.85
C LYS A 563 0.34 8.04 -31.63
N GLN A 564 0.77 7.41 -32.72
CA GLN A 564 1.57 6.17 -32.69
C GLN A 564 3.05 6.43 -33.06
N LYS A 565 3.43 7.70 -33.26
CA LYS A 565 4.77 8.11 -33.60
C LYS A 565 5.76 7.76 -32.48
N SER A 566 7.05 7.71 -32.87
CA SER A 566 8.14 7.55 -31.89
C SER A 566 8.09 8.67 -30.84
N SER A 567 8.16 8.29 -29.58
CA SER A 567 8.21 9.22 -28.45
C SER A 567 9.62 9.73 -28.20
N GLY A 568 9.73 10.93 -27.61
CA GLY A 568 11.00 11.58 -27.32
C GLY A 568 11.43 12.61 -28.38
N GLY A 569 12.61 13.19 -28.19
CA GLY A 569 13.15 14.26 -29.02
C GLY A 569 12.89 15.64 -28.40
N PRO A 570 13.41 16.70 -29.06
CA PRO A 570 14.26 16.68 -30.26
C PRO A 570 15.71 16.22 -30.03
N ILE A 571 16.11 15.91 -28.78
CA ILE A 571 17.48 15.53 -28.45
C ILE A 571 17.57 14.00 -28.24
N THR A 572 16.81 13.47 -27.32
CA THR A 572 16.82 12.06 -26.93
C THR A 572 15.46 11.42 -27.20
N GLN A 573 15.42 10.26 -27.86
CA GLN A 573 14.21 9.46 -28.04
C GLN A 573 13.95 8.63 -26.78
N ASP A 574 12.67 8.30 -26.52
CA ASP A 574 12.25 7.37 -25.46
C ASP A 574 11.08 6.50 -25.92
N ASN A 575 11.35 5.26 -26.26
CA ASN A 575 10.38 4.28 -26.73
C ASN A 575 10.53 3.01 -25.90
N THR A 576 9.79 2.93 -24.80
CA THR A 576 9.75 1.80 -23.86
C THR A 576 8.40 1.11 -23.85
N SER A 577 7.50 1.43 -24.78
CA SER A 577 6.08 1.05 -24.83
C SER A 577 5.17 1.65 -23.75
N VAL A 578 5.67 2.49 -22.85
CA VAL A 578 4.83 3.22 -21.89
C VAL A 578 4.00 4.32 -22.56
N GLU A 579 4.50 4.86 -23.68
CA GLU A 579 3.84 5.82 -24.56
C GLU A 579 3.09 5.16 -25.73
N TYR A 580 3.07 3.82 -25.83
CA TYR A 580 2.26 3.14 -26.82
C TYR A 580 0.79 3.43 -26.54
N TYR A 581 0.11 3.88 -27.60
CA TYR A 581 -1.25 4.40 -27.52
C TYR A 581 -2.13 3.76 -28.59
N CYS A 582 -3.44 3.93 -28.47
CA CYS A 582 -4.42 3.19 -29.24
C CYS A 582 -4.28 1.69 -28.96
N THR A 583 -4.41 1.33 -27.67
CA THR A 583 -4.32 -0.04 -27.16
C THR A 583 -5.53 -0.38 -26.28
N ILE A 584 -5.91 -1.66 -26.21
CA ILE A 584 -6.88 -2.14 -25.23
C ILE A 584 -6.19 -2.15 -23.86
N PHE A 585 -6.71 -1.37 -22.93
CA PHE A 585 -6.13 -1.20 -21.61
C PHE A 585 -6.82 -2.03 -20.51
N THR A 586 -8.09 -2.41 -20.74
CA THR A 586 -8.85 -3.31 -19.87
C THR A 586 -9.74 -4.21 -20.69
N ALA A 587 -9.92 -5.46 -20.23
CA ALA A 587 -10.81 -6.43 -20.86
C ALA A 587 -11.34 -7.43 -19.84
N ALA A 588 -12.54 -7.97 -20.04
CA ALA A 588 -13.13 -9.00 -19.20
C ALA A 588 -14.15 -9.84 -19.97
N GLU A 589 -14.30 -11.12 -19.57
CA GLU A 589 -15.45 -11.95 -19.93
C GLU A 589 -16.46 -11.94 -18.78
N SER A 590 -17.75 -11.90 -19.10
CA SER A 590 -18.83 -11.93 -18.10
C SER A 590 -18.78 -13.22 -17.28
N PRO A 591 -18.86 -13.18 -15.95
CA PRO A 591 -18.95 -14.39 -15.14
C PRO A 591 -20.32 -15.09 -15.25
N LEU A 592 -21.36 -14.39 -15.74
CA LEU A 592 -22.74 -14.89 -15.87
C LEU A 592 -23.09 -15.37 -17.27
N GLU A 593 -22.39 -14.86 -18.29
CA GLU A 593 -22.72 -15.10 -19.69
C GLU A 593 -21.43 -15.44 -20.43
N LYS A 594 -21.32 -16.73 -20.76
CA LYS A 594 -20.20 -17.23 -21.56
C LYS A 594 -20.13 -16.49 -22.89
N ASP A 595 -18.89 -16.18 -23.32
CA ASP A 595 -18.61 -15.53 -24.61
C ASP A 595 -19.10 -14.06 -24.71
N LEU A 596 -19.59 -13.46 -23.59
CA LEU A 596 -19.82 -12.01 -23.49
C LEU A 596 -18.52 -11.32 -23.07
N LEU A 597 -17.89 -10.62 -24.02
CA LEU A 597 -16.59 -9.98 -23.85
C LEU A 597 -16.73 -8.46 -23.87
N TRP A 598 -16.01 -7.79 -22.97
CA TRP A 598 -15.91 -6.34 -22.87
C TRP A 598 -14.46 -5.90 -23.03
N THR A 599 -14.25 -4.77 -23.72
CA THR A 599 -12.94 -4.12 -23.79
C THR A 599 -13.07 -2.61 -23.60
N GLY A 600 -12.04 -2.00 -23.01
CA GLY A 600 -11.88 -0.55 -22.92
C GLY A 600 -10.47 -0.17 -23.34
N SER A 601 -10.34 0.81 -24.24
CA SER A 601 -9.04 1.27 -24.75
C SER A 601 -8.50 2.47 -23.96
N ASP A 602 -7.21 2.75 -24.13
CA ASP A 602 -6.56 3.94 -23.57
C ASP A 602 -6.90 5.23 -24.32
N ASP A 603 -7.49 5.12 -25.49
CA ASP A 603 -7.86 6.21 -26.40
C ASP A 603 -9.36 6.49 -26.49
N GLY A 604 -10.17 5.84 -25.61
CA GLY A 604 -11.55 6.22 -25.34
C GLY A 604 -12.64 5.28 -25.83
N ILE A 605 -12.31 4.16 -26.49
CA ILE A 605 -13.31 3.23 -27.05
C ILE A 605 -13.70 2.17 -26.03
N ILE A 606 -15.01 1.94 -25.88
CA ILE A 606 -15.57 0.75 -25.22
C ILE A 606 -16.22 -0.12 -26.28
N SER A 607 -15.88 -1.41 -26.31
CA SER A 607 -16.46 -2.37 -27.22
C SER A 607 -17.00 -3.60 -26.48
N VAL A 608 -18.07 -4.19 -27.02
CA VAL A 608 -18.71 -5.43 -26.53
C VAL A 608 -18.88 -6.43 -27.63
N SER A 609 -18.63 -7.70 -27.32
CA SER A 609 -18.99 -8.86 -28.16
C SER A 609 -19.87 -9.81 -27.35
N LYS A 610 -20.94 -10.32 -27.94
CA LYS A 610 -21.87 -11.27 -27.33
C LYS A 610 -21.71 -12.70 -27.84
N ASP A 611 -20.73 -12.95 -28.68
CA ASP A 611 -20.51 -14.19 -29.41
C ASP A 611 -19.04 -14.64 -29.47
N GLY A 612 -18.31 -14.39 -28.41
CA GLY A 612 -16.93 -14.85 -28.27
C GLY A 612 -15.92 -14.15 -29.15
N GLY A 613 -16.26 -12.97 -29.66
CA GLY A 613 -15.38 -12.13 -30.48
C GLY A 613 -15.66 -12.23 -31.99
N ALA A 614 -16.73 -12.95 -32.44
CA ALA A 614 -17.09 -13.01 -33.85
C ALA A 614 -17.59 -11.66 -34.36
N HIS A 615 -18.37 -10.93 -33.56
CA HIS A 615 -18.85 -9.58 -33.85
C HIS A 615 -18.60 -8.65 -32.67
N TRP A 616 -18.22 -7.41 -32.98
CA TRP A 616 -17.95 -6.37 -31.99
C TRP A 616 -18.75 -5.11 -32.26
N LYS A 617 -19.30 -4.54 -31.20
CA LYS A 617 -20.03 -3.26 -31.24
C LYS A 617 -19.31 -2.24 -30.38
N ASN A 618 -19.04 -1.05 -30.96
CA ASN A 618 -18.64 0.12 -30.17
C ASN A 618 -19.84 0.64 -29.39
N VAL A 619 -19.71 0.69 -28.09
CA VAL A 619 -20.76 1.09 -27.14
C VAL A 619 -20.30 2.22 -26.22
N THR A 620 -19.30 2.98 -26.61
CA THR A 620 -18.75 4.11 -25.85
C THR A 620 -19.86 5.08 -25.42
N PRO A 621 -19.94 5.50 -24.16
CA PRO A 621 -20.89 6.51 -23.70
C PRO A 621 -20.77 7.80 -24.52
N LYS A 622 -21.89 8.33 -25.01
CA LYS A 622 -21.89 9.52 -25.88
C LYS A 622 -21.43 10.80 -25.17
N ASP A 623 -21.57 10.85 -23.86
CA ASP A 623 -21.20 11.95 -22.99
C ASP A 623 -19.81 11.75 -22.35
N ALA A 624 -19.14 10.63 -22.60
CA ALA A 624 -17.77 10.45 -22.15
C ALA A 624 -16.84 11.42 -22.90
N PRO A 625 -15.96 12.13 -22.20
CA PRO A 625 -14.94 12.95 -22.86
C PRO A 625 -14.06 12.09 -23.76
N THR A 626 -13.67 12.66 -24.92
CA THR A 626 -12.77 12.00 -25.87
C THR A 626 -11.42 11.68 -25.23
N TRP A 627 -10.75 10.62 -25.76
CA TRP A 627 -9.43 10.22 -25.28
C TRP A 627 -9.41 9.78 -23.81
N MET A 628 -10.52 9.20 -23.32
CA MET A 628 -10.61 8.59 -22.00
C MET A 628 -9.74 7.34 -21.96
N MET A 629 -8.86 7.23 -20.99
CA MET A 629 -8.19 5.96 -20.67
C MET A 629 -9.12 5.14 -19.79
N TRP A 630 -9.70 4.06 -20.31
CA TRP A 630 -10.52 3.14 -19.55
C TRP A 630 -9.64 2.18 -18.75
N ASN A 631 -9.43 2.49 -17.48
CA ASN A 631 -8.49 1.76 -16.61
C ASN A 631 -8.98 0.38 -16.20
N ARG A 632 -10.28 0.25 -15.90
CA ARG A 632 -10.84 -0.99 -15.38
C ARG A 632 -12.27 -1.18 -15.85
N VAL A 633 -12.56 -2.38 -16.37
CA VAL A 633 -13.92 -2.90 -16.53
C VAL A 633 -14.21 -3.88 -15.40
N GLU A 634 -15.35 -3.72 -14.76
CA GLU A 634 -15.94 -4.67 -13.82
C GLU A 634 -17.28 -5.13 -14.35
N VAL A 635 -17.43 -6.43 -14.59
CA VAL A 635 -18.70 -7.01 -15.02
C VAL A 635 -19.48 -7.47 -13.80
N ASP A 636 -20.74 -7.05 -13.70
CA ASP A 636 -21.58 -7.33 -12.53
C ASP A 636 -21.79 -8.84 -12.34
N PRO A 637 -21.47 -9.39 -11.15
CA PRO A 637 -21.57 -10.83 -10.91
C PRO A 637 -22.99 -11.31 -10.61
N PHE A 638 -24.01 -10.43 -10.63
CA PHE A 638 -25.40 -10.75 -10.30
C PHE A 638 -26.37 -10.45 -11.44
N ARG A 639 -26.04 -9.50 -12.33
CA ARG A 639 -26.97 -8.95 -13.33
C ARG A 639 -26.37 -9.04 -14.73
N LYS A 640 -27.07 -9.77 -15.61
CA LYS A 640 -26.70 -9.88 -17.02
C LYS A 640 -26.69 -8.50 -17.69
N GLY A 641 -25.82 -8.32 -18.67
CA GLY A 641 -25.69 -7.09 -19.44
C GLY A 641 -25.22 -5.87 -18.65
N THR A 642 -24.89 -6.02 -17.34
CA THR A 642 -24.44 -4.94 -16.48
C THR A 642 -22.92 -4.93 -16.39
N ALA A 643 -22.33 -3.76 -16.62
CA ALA A 643 -20.90 -3.53 -16.46
C ALA A 643 -20.62 -2.11 -15.96
N TYR A 644 -19.48 -1.96 -15.30
CA TYR A 644 -18.95 -0.69 -14.80
C TYR A 644 -17.60 -0.44 -15.42
N PHE A 645 -17.35 0.80 -15.84
CA PHE A 645 -16.06 1.23 -16.36
C PHE A 645 -15.52 2.42 -15.55
N ALA A 646 -14.34 2.26 -14.97
CA ALA A 646 -13.59 3.36 -14.39
C ALA A 646 -12.60 3.91 -15.42
N GLY A 647 -12.62 5.22 -15.63
CA GLY A 647 -11.76 5.92 -16.58
C GLY A 647 -11.01 7.08 -15.94
N THR A 648 -9.95 7.52 -16.61
CA THR A 648 -9.13 8.66 -16.18
C THR A 648 -8.63 9.47 -17.38
N ARG A 649 -8.44 10.79 -17.17
CA ARG A 649 -7.88 11.71 -18.16
C ARG A 649 -6.79 12.62 -17.61
N TYR A 650 -6.17 12.27 -16.46
CA TYR A 650 -5.14 13.11 -15.85
C TYR A 650 -3.99 13.41 -16.81
N LYS A 651 -3.66 12.50 -17.75
CA LYS A 651 -2.67 12.72 -18.82
C LYS A 651 -3.15 13.72 -19.90
N LEU A 652 -4.30 14.33 -19.72
CA LEU A 652 -4.86 15.44 -20.51
C LEU A 652 -5.24 16.60 -19.59
N ASP A 653 -4.63 16.69 -18.41
CA ASP A 653 -4.83 17.73 -17.38
C ASP A 653 -6.28 17.82 -16.87
N ASP A 654 -6.99 16.68 -16.85
CA ASP A 654 -8.36 16.53 -16.37
C ASP A 654 -8.40 15.53 -15.22
N PHE A 655 -8.60 16.02 -14.01
CA PHE A 655 -8.55 15.26 -12.76
C PHE A 655 -9.91 14.79 -12.25
N ALA A 656 -10.98 15.01 -13.03
CA ALA A 656 -12.32 14.61 -12.63
C ALA A 656 -12.46 13.08 -12.54
N PRO A 657 -13.30 12.57 -11.59
CA PRO A 657 -13.63 11.16 -11.52
C PRO A 657 -14.60 10.75 -12.65
N TYR A 658 -14.33 9.59 -13.23
CA TYR A 658 -15.17 9.02 -14.28
C TYR A 658 -15.46 7.56 -13.96
N ILE A 659 -16.73 7.26 -13.64
CA ILE A 659 -17.25 5.88 -13.55
C ILE A 659 -18.57 5.86 -14.30
N TYR A 660 -18.68 4.94 -15.26
CA TYR A 660 -19.88 4.73 -16.05
C TYR A 660 -20.44 3.33 -15.80
N LYS A 661 -21.76 3.23 -15.73
CA LYS A 661 -22.51 2.00 -15.55
C LYS A 661 -23.47 1.80 -16.71
N THR A 662 -23.54 0.58 -17.22
CA THR A 662 -24.58 0.10 -18.12
C THR A 662 -25.35 -1.05 -17.50
N THR A 663 -26.60 -1.27 -17.92
CA THR A 663 -27.43 -2.43 -17.52
C THR A 663 -28.05 -3.15 -18.73
N ASP A 664 -27.64 -2.78 -19.93
CA ASP A 664 -28.25 -3.19 -21.20
C ASP A 664 -27.19 -3.46 -22.30
N TYR A 665 -26.01 -3.99 -21.89
CA TYR A 665 -24.90 -4.32 -22.81
C TYR A 665 -24.30 -3.08 -23.49
N GLY A 666 -24.37 -1.90 -22.85
CA GLY A 666 -23.78 -0.67 -23.37
C GLY A 666 -24.69 0.13 -24.33
N GLU A 667 -25.98 -0.23 -24.45
CA GLU A 667 -26.92 0.60 -25.21
C GLU A 667 -27.16 1.94 -24.56
N THR A 668 -27.21 1.96 -23.21
CA THR A 668 -27.31 3.17 -22.41
C THR A 668 -26.30 3.17 -21.26
N TRP A 669 -25.92 4.36 -20.85
CA TRP A 669 -24.92 4.57 -19.79
C TRP A 669 -25.37 5.62 -18.78
N GLU A 670 -24.98 5.43 -17.53
CA GLU A 670 -25.15 6.37 -16.43
C GLU A 670 -23.76 6.70 -15.83
N LYS A 671 -23.43 7.98 -15.69
CA LYS A 671 -22.24 8.40 -14.93
C LYS A 671 -22.55 8.36 -13.44
N ILE A 672 -21.82 7.55 -12.68
CA ILE A 672 -22.10 7.26 -11.27
C ILE A 672 -20.95 7.73 -10.35
N THR A 673 -20.69 9.04 -10.26
CA THR A 673 -19.59 9.62 -9.49
C THR A 673 -20.00 10.54 -8.35
N THR A 674 -21.31 10.63 -8.03
CA THR A 674 -21.84 11.50 -6.98
C THR A 674 -21.24 11.16 -5.62
N GLY A 675 -20.56 12.12 -4.97
CA GLY A 675 -19.90 11.95 -3.66
C GLY A 675 -18.40 11.67 -3.74
N ILE A 676 -17.83 11.37 -4.92
CA ILE A 676 -16.38 11.35 -5.11
C ILE A 676 -15.89 12.80 -5.25
N ASN A 677 -14.76 13.13 -4.61
CA ASN A 677 -14.14 14.45 -4.73
C ASN A 677 -13.83 14.75 -6.21
N PRO A 678 -14.19 15.94 -6.73
CA PRO A 678 -13.97 16.31 -8.14
C PRO A 678 -12.52 16.27 -8.62
N MET A 679 -11.55 16.29 -7.71
CA MET A 679 -10.12 16.21 -8.01
C MET A 679 -9.52 14.81 -7.81
N HIS A 680 -10.33 13.83 -7.42
CA HIS A 680 -9.87 12.45 -7.21
C HIS A 680 -10.22 11.59 -8.42
N PHE A 681 -9.40 11.64 -9.46
CA PHE A 681 -9.63 10.81 -10.65
C PHE A 681 -9.57 9.31 -10.32
N THR A 682 -10.44 8.56 -10.98
CA THR A 682 -10.66 7.14 -10.71
C THR A 682 -9.67 6.25 -11.46
N ARG A 683 -9.18 5.20 -10.79
CA ARG A 683 -8.25 4.21 -11.36
C ARG A 683 -8.83 2.79 -11.39
N ALA A 684 -9.66 2.44 -10.41
CA ALA A 684 -10.18 1.08 -10.26
C ALA A 684 -11.65 1.09 -9.81
N ILE A 685 -12.37 0.03 -10.16
CA ILE A 685 -13.70 -0.27 -9.65
C ILE A 685 -13.83 -1.77 -9.47
N VAL A 686 -14.51 -2.20 -8.40
CA VAL A 686 -14.86 -3.60 -8.17
C VAL A 686 -16.21 -3.71 -7.48
N ALA A 687 -16.98 -4.75 -7.82
CA ALA A 687 -18.24 -5.09 -7.18
C ALA A 687 -18.04 -6.16 -6.10
N SER A 688 -18.86 -6.13 -5.04
CA SER A 688 -18.97 -7.27 -4.12
C SER A 688 -19.43 -8.50 -4.90
N THR A 689 -18.89 -9.67 -4.53
CA THR A 689 -19.30 -10.98 -5.10
C THR A 689 -20.45 -11.61 -4.31
N LYS A 690 -20.93 -10.99 -3.22
CA LYS A 690 -21.98 -11.51 -2.34
C LYS A 690 -23.20 -10.62 -2.23
N LYS A 691 -23.06 -9.32 -2.52
CA LYS A 691 -24.14 -8.32 -2.39
C LYS A 691 -24.19 -7.41 -3.60
N ALA A 692 -25.24 -7.56 -4.41
CA ALA A 692 -25.48 -6.67 -5.54
C ALA A 692 -25.59 -5.22 -5.10
N GLY A 693 -24.94 -4.32 -5.85
CA GLY A 693 -24.97 -2.88 -5.61
C GLY A 693 -24.04 -2.38 -4.50
N VAL A 694 -23.18 -3.23 -3.91
CA VAL A 694 -22.04 -2.82 -3.12
C VAL A 694 -20.82 -2.73 -4.03
N LEU A 695 -20.26 -1.54 -4.15
CA LEU A 695 -19.16 -1.22 -5.07
C LEU A 695 -18.04 -0.50 -4.31
N PHE A 696 -16.80 -0.70 -4.77
CA PHE A 696 -15.63 0.02 -4.28
C PHE A 696 -14.93 0.69 -5.46
N ALA A 697 -14.50 1.95 -5.27
CA ALA A 697 -13.76 2.71 -6.28
C ALA A 697 -12.42 3.19 -5.73
N GLY A 698 -11.34 2.83 -6.42
CA GLY A 698 -9.99 3.32 -6.16
C GLY A 698 -9.71 4.59 -6.95
N THR A 699 -9.14 5.59 -6.27
CA THR A 699 -8.76 6.87 -6.86
C THR A 699 -7.28 7.17 -6.65
N GLU A 700 -6.78 8.28 -7.19
CA GLU A 700 -5.41 8.74 -6.93
C GLU A 700 -5.14 9.00 -5.44
N TYR A 701 -6.16 9.34 -4.65
CA TYR A 701 -6.01 9.79 -3.26
C TYR A 701 -6.71 8.91 -2.23
N GLY A 702 -7.17 7.75 -2.62
CA GLY A 702 -7.77 6.80 -1.69
C GLY A 702 -8.96 6.02 -2.23
N LEU A 703 -9.69 5.42 -1.31
CA LEU A 703 -10.75 4.46 -1.57
C LEU A 703 -12.13 5.04 -1.24
N TYR A 704 -13.11 4.71 -2.07
CA TYR A 704 -14.52 5.04 -1.88
C TYR A 704 -15.38 3.78 -1.89
N VAL A 705 -16.52 3.83 -1.19
CA VAL A 705 -17.54 2.77 -1.17
C VAL A 705 -18.90 3.32 -1.56
N SER A 706 -19.68 2.53 -2.28
CA SER A 706 -21.10 2.73 -2.53
C SER A 706 -21.86 1.48 -2.09
N VAL A 707 -22.93 1.65 -1.33
CA VAL A 707 -23.85 0.56 -0.92
C VAL A 707 -25.21 0.64 -1.61
N ASN A 708 -25.32 1.50 -2.61
CA ASN A 708 -26.57 1.81 -3.31
C ASN A 708 -26.40 1.82 -4.84
N ASP A 709 -25.52 0.93 -5.34
CA ASP A 709 -25.31 0.69 -6.76
C ASP A 709 -24.72 1.89 -7.54
N GLY A 710 -23.83 2.63 -6.88
CA GLY A 710 -23.14 3.79 -7.44
C GLY A 710 -23.93 5.11 -7.41
N LYS A 711 -25.17 5.13 -6.86
CA LYS A 711 -25.95 6.36 -6.75
C LYS A 711 -25.29 7.42 -5.88
N SER A 712 -24.55 6.98 -4.86
CA SER A 712 -23.69 7.85 -4.06
C SER A 712 -22.50 7.08 -3.54
N TRP A 713 -21.40 7.81 -3.34
CA TRP A 713 -20.13 7.30 -2.84
C TRP A 713 -19.73 8.02 -1.56
N GLU A 714 -19.09 7.28 -0.66
CA GLU A 714 -18.49 7.83 0.56
C GLU A 714 -17.02 7.42 0.65
N PRO A 715 -16.13 8.27 1.20
CA PRO A 715 -14.73 7.89 1.43
C PRO A 715 -14.63 6.67 2.37
N PHE A 716 -13.91 5.64 1.95
CA PHE A 716 -13.70 4.40 2.74
C PHE A 716 -12.23 4.25 3.11
N GLN A 717 -11.66 5.30 3.68
CA GLN A 717 -10.22 5.40 3.95
C GLN A 717 -9.80 4.60 5.18
N LEU A 718 -10.57 4.63 6.27
CA LEU A 718 -10.23 4.01 7.56
C LEU A 718 -8.76 4.32 7.96
N ASN A 719 -7.94 3.28 8.12
CA ASN A 719 -6.50 3.41 8.37
C ASN A 719 -5.63 3.32 7.10
N LEU A 720 -6.23 3.30 5.90
CA LEU A 720 -5.42 3.38 4.68
C LEU A 720 -4.71 4.73 4.59
N PRO A 721 -3.43 4.74 4.23
CA PRO A 721 -2.73 6.00 3.94
C PRO A 721 -3.32 6.67 2.70
N VAL A 722 -3.09 7.97 2.56
CA VAL A 722 -3.35 8.66 1.29
C VAL A 722 -2.32 8.17 0.28
N THR A 723 -2.80 7.45 -0.73
CA THR A 723 -1.94 6.80 -1.75
C THR A 723 -2.79 6.49 -2.98
N PRO A 724 -2.21 6.47 -4.19
CA PRO A 724 -2.94 6.03 -5.37
C PRO A 724 -3.36 4.56 -5.25
N ILE A 725 -4.65 4.29 -5.42
CA ILE A 725 -5.21 2.93 -5.47
C ILE A 725 -5.21 2.48 -6.93
N THR A 726 -4.30 1.59 -7.26
CA THR A 726 -4.08 1.17 -8.65
C THR A 726 -5.01 0.07 -9.12
N ASP A 727 -5.37 -0.84 -8.22
CA ASP A 727 -6.32 -1.92 -8.51
C ASP A 727 -7.04 -2.41 -7.24
N LEU A 728 -8.20 -3.02 -7.45
CA LEU A 728 -9.06 -3.58 -6.42
C LEU A 728 -9.50 -4.98 -6.81
N LEU A 729 -9.59 -5.88 -5.83
CA LEU A 729 -10.06 -7.24 -6.05
C LEU A 729 -10.87 -7.72 -4.83
N VAL A 730 -12.00 -8.36 -5.08
CA VAL A 730 -12.77 -9.07 -4.04
C VAL A 730 -12.46 -10.57 -4.15
N ARG A 731 -11.95 -11.16 -3.07
CA ARG A 731 -11.71 -12.60 -2.98
C ARG A 731 -12.30 -13.15 -1.68
N ASP A 732 -13.14 -14.16 -1.79
CA ASP A 732 -13.87 -14.76 -0.67
C ASP A 732 -14.70 -13.68 0.07
N ASN A 733 -14.28 -13.25 1.23
CA ASN A 733 -14.90 -12.17 2.00
C ASN A 733 -13.96 -10.96 2.21
N ASN A 734 -12.91 -10.86 1.41
CA ASN A 734 -11.85 -9.87 1.55
C ASN A 734 -11.88 -8.87 0.41
N LEU A 735 -11.61 -7.60 0.72
CA LEU A 735 -11.26 -6.59 -0.28
C LEU A 735 -9.74 -6.42 -0.28
N ILE A 736 -9.11 -6.71 -1.39
CA ILE A 736 -7.67 -6.56 -1.62
C ILE A 736 -7.44 -5.24 -2.35
N VAL A 737 -6.54 -4.42 -1.81
CA VAL A 737 -6.24 -3.08 -2.30
C VAL A 737 -4.78 -3.00 -2.73
N GLY A 738 -4.53 -2.82 -4.02
CA GLY A 738 -3.22 -2.54 -4.58
C GLY A 738 -2.94 -1.05 -4.60
N THR A 739 -1.74 -0.65 -4.20
CA THR A 739 -1.35 0.75 -4.11
C THR A 739 -0.11 1.06 -4.93
N GLN A 740 0.04 2.31 -5.31
CA GLN A 740 1.28 2.79 -5.91
C GLN A 740 2.16 3.43 -4.84
N GLY A 741 2.95 2.61 -4.12
CA GLY A 741 3.92 3.11 -3.15
C GLY A 741 3.64 2.77 -1.68
N ARG A 742 2.60 1.95 -1.38
CA ARG A 742 2.28 1.49 -0.01
C ARG A 742 1.99 -0.01 0.05
N SER A 743 2.49 -0.79 -0.92
CA SER A 743 2.30 -2.23 -1.00
C SER A 743 0.81 -2.65 -1.10
N ILE A 744 0.41 -3.75 -0.49
CA ILE A 744 -0.94 -4.33 -0.59
C ILE A 744 -1.60 -4.35 0.77
N TYR A 745 -2.85 -3.91 0.81
CA TYR A 745 -3.72 -3.99 1.99
C TYR A 745 -4.88 -4.94 1.76
N VAL A 746 -5.38 -5.53 2.84
CA VAL A 746 -6.56 -6.40 2.83
C VAL A 746 -7.54 -5.97 3.92
N PHE A 747 -8.79 -5.78 3.56
CA PHE A 747 -9.92 -5.66 4.47
C PHE A 747 -10.52 -7.06 4.62
N ASP A 748 -10.40 -7.66 5.80
CA ASP A 748 -10.61 -9.10 6.01
C ASP A 748 -12.08 -9.53 6.13
N ASP A 749 -13.06 -8.63 6.24
CA ASP A 749 -14.46 -9.01 6.35
C ASP A 749 -15.43 -8.01 5.74
N LEU A 750 -15.74 -8.23 4.47
CA LEU A 750 -16.72 -7.43 3.72
C LEU A 750 -18.16 -7.60 4.20
N SER A 751 -18.48 -8.65 4.99
CA SER A 751 -19.86 -8.90 5.43
C SER A 751 -20.42 -7.73 6.26
N LEU A 752 -19.58 -7.01 7.00
CA LEU A 752 -19.96 -5.82 7.74
C LEU A 752 -20.43 -4.67 6.82
N VAL A 753 -19.83 -4.54 5.66
CA VAL A 753 -20.19 -3.55 4.62
C VAL A 753 -21.41 -4.02 3.84
N GLU A 754 -21.43 -5.29 3.43
CA GLU A 754 -22.48 -5.92 2.62
C GLU A 754 -23.83 -5.98 3.35
N GLN A 755 -23.78 -6.18 4.66
CA GLN A 755 -24.95 -6.26 5.54
C GLN A 755 -25.16 -4.97 6.33
N PHE A 756 -24.58 -3.86 5.85
CA PHE A 756 -24.65 -2.59 6.54
C PHE A 756 -26.09 -2.19 6.88
N GLN A 757 -26.30 -1.94 8.16
CA GLN A 757 -27.47 -1.29 8.73
C GLN A 757 -26.99 -0.47 9.91
N ALA A 758 -27.36 0.81 9.97
CA ALA A 758 -26.93 1.68 11.05
C ALA A 758 -27.16 1.04 12.43
N THR A 759 -26.09 0.92 13.21
CA THR A 759 -26.09 0.15 14.47
C THR A 759 -26.26 1.11 15.64
N THR A 760 -27.43 1.10 16.29
CA THR A 760 -27.76 1.97 17.44
C THR A 760 -28.06 1.22 18.73
N VAL A 761 -28.12 -0.11 18.68
CA VAL A 761 -28.40 -1.02 19.80
C VAL A 761 -27.31 -2.08 19.90
N ASN A 762 -27.25 -2.78 21.03
CA ASN A 762 -26.37 -3.95 21.16
C ASN A 762 -26.64 -4.94 20.02
N LYS A 763 -25.59 -5.44 19.42
CA LYS A 763 -25.70 -6.35 18.27
C LYS A 763 -24.56 -7.36 18.30
N VAL A 764 -24.88 -8.63 18.05
CA VAL A 764 -23.92 -9.68 17.76
C VAL A 764 -23.97 -9.99 16.26
N PHE A 765 -22.81 -10.16 15.64
CA PHE A 765 -22.71 -10.44 14.22
C PHE A 765 -22.53 -11.94 13.96
N PRO A 766 -22.96 -12.47 12.80
CA PRO A 766 -22.72 -13.85 12.42
C PRO A 766 -21.22 -14.21 12.48
N VAL A 767 -20.92 -15.41 12.97
CA VAL A 767 -19.56 -15.93 13.05
C VAL A 767 -19.22 -16.63 11.74
N ALA A 768 -18.11 -16.26 11.11
CA ALA A 768 -17.63 -16.89 9.90
C ALA A 768 -17.05 -18.29 10.18
N ASN A 769 -17.13 -19.18 9.20
CA ASN A 769 -16.41 -20.45 9.22
C ASN A 769 -14.91 -20.20 9.32
N THR A 770 -14.22 -21.12 9.99
CA THR A 770 -12.76 -21.03 10.21
C THR A 770 -12.09 -22.35 9.90
N TYR A 771 -10.75 -22.33 9.76
CA TYR A 771 -9.98 -23.53 9.47
C TYR A 771 -9.19 -23.99 10.67
N ARG A 772 -9.23 -25.31 10.94
CA ARG A 772 -8.28 -25.96 11.81
C ARG A 772 -6.98 -26.12 11.07
N VAL A 773 -5.99 -25.30 11.41
CA VAL A 773 -4.64 -25.42 10.83
C VAL A 773 -3.76 -26.28 11.73
N PRO A 774 -2.75 -27.00 11.19
CA PRO A 774 -1.83 -27.78 11.99
C PRO A 774 -1.12 -26.93 13.04
N PRO A 775 -0.91 -27.47 14.26
CA PRO A 775 -0.09 -26.77 15.24
C PRO A 775 1.31 -26.59 14.70
N GLN A 776 1.82 -25.36 14.71
CA GLN A 776 3.22 -25.11 14.34
C GLN A 776 4.13 -25.74 15.41
N MET A 777 5.00 -26.66 15.03
CA MET A 777 6.08 -27.14 15.89
C MET A 777 7.03 -25.97 16.18
N GLY A 778 6.71 -25.21 17.21
CA GLY A 778 7.65 -24.26 17.78
C GLY A 778 8.74 -25.08 18.45
N GLY A 779 10.00 -24.97 17.96
CA GLY A 779 11.14 -25.59 18.63
C GLY A 779 11.13 -25.24 20.13
N ARG A 780 11.67 -26.12 20.95
CA ARG A 780 11.74 -26.09 22.44
C ARG A 780 12.19 -24.76 23.09
N ARG A 781 12.40 -23.71 22.29
CA ARG A 781 12.73 -22.35 22.72
C ARG A 781 11.71 -21.33 22.21
N ARG A 782 10.44 -21.46 22.58
CA ARG A 782 9.55 -20.27 22.60
C ARG A 782 10.07 -19.33 23.68
N ARG A 783 10.98 -18.42 23.28
CA ARG A 783 11.09 -17.14 23.97
C ARG A 783 9.71 -16.51 24.00
N ALA A 784 9.36 -15.89 25.14
CA ALA A 784 8.16 -15.09 25.30
C ALA A 784 7.91 -14.29 24.01
N ALA A 785 6.64 -14.17 23.60
CA ALA A 785 6.19 -13.62 22.34
C ALA A 785 7.11 -12.47 21.91
N ALA A 786 8.02 -12.76 21.00
CA ALA A 786 8.82 -11.72 20.37
C ALA A 786 7.83 -10.77 19.71
N SER A 787 7.94 -9.49 20.00
CA SER A 787 7.15 -8.46 19.30
C SER A 787 7.22 -8.73 17.81
N VAL A 788 6.08 -8.62 17.12
CA VAL A 788 6.04 -8.75 15.65
C VAL A 788 7.10 -7.80 15.08
N PRO A 789 8.04 -8.26 14.24
CA PRO A 789 9.03 -7.37 13.63
C PRO A 789 8.35 -6.21 12.90
N ALA A 790 9.03 -5.08 12.83
CA ALA A 790 8.46 -3.89 12.18
C ALA A 790 8.26 -4.06 10.66
N ASN A 791 9.10 -4.89 10.03
CA ASN A 791 9.18 -5.03 8.57
C ASN A 791 8.55 -6.33 8.08
N VAL A 792 7.32 -6.62 8.53
CA VAL A 792 6.57 -7.82 8.15
C VAL A 792 5.09 -7.51 7.94
N GLY A 793 4.45 -8.30 7.10
CA GLY A 793 3.01 -8.25 6.90
C GLY A 793 2.24 -8.89 8.06
N LEU A 794 1.04 -8.40 8.28
CA LEU A 794 0.16 -8.85 9.35
C LEU A 794 -0.73 -10.01 8.90
N ASN A 795 -0.96 -10.96 9.81
CA ASN A 795 -1.97 -12.01 9.61
C ASN A 795 -3.35 -11.53 10.10
N PRO A 796 -4.46 -12.07 9.56
CA PRO A 796 -5.79 -11.89 10.16
C PRO A 796 -5.86 -12.54 11.53
N LEU A 797 -6.87 -12.17 12.33
CA LEU A 797 -7.16 -12.85 13.59
C LEU A 797 -7.41 -14.34 13.33
N LYS A 798 -6.74 -15.20 14.10
CA LYS A 798 -6.80 -16.65 13.95
C LYS A 798 -7.91 -17.24 14.81
N GLY A 799 -8.60 -18.26 14.29
CA GLY A 799 -9.66 -18.97 14.96
C GLY A 799 -11.06 -18.45 14.62
N ALA A 800 -12.05 -18.77 15.46
CA ALA A 800 -13.43 -18.31 15.28
C ALA A 800 -13.60 -16.92 15.90
N VAL A 801 -13.79 -15.91 15.06
CA VAL A 801 -13.90 -14.51 15.49
C VAL A 801 -15.36 -14.16 15.77
N VAL A 802 -15.68 -13.92 17.02
CA VAL A 802 -16.98 -13.42 17.47
C VAL A 802 -16.92 -11.89 17.50
N LYS A 803 -17.82 -11.24 16.77
CA LYS A 803 -17.92 -9.78 16.65
C LYS A 803 -19.22 -9.30 17.30
N TYR A 804 -19.13 -8.22 18.07
CA TYR A 804 -20.31 -7.64 18.72
C TYR A 804 -20.14 -6.14 18.93
N TYR A 805 -21.25 -5.42 18.99
CA TYR A 805 -21.31 -3.99 19.25
C TYR A 805 -22.08 -3.73 20.54
N LEU A 806 -21.53 -2.90 21.42
CA LEU A 806 -22.14 -2.43 22.65
C LEU A 806 -22.53 -0.95 22.48
N ALA A 807 -23.82 -0.67 22.36
CA ALA A 807 -24.34 0.68 22.22
C ALA A 807 -24.06 1.52 23.46
N ASN A 808 -24.18 0.91 24.62
CA ASN A 808 -23.85 1.46 25.94
C ASN A 808 -23.05 0.42 26.75
N SER A 809 -22.08 0.90 27.49
CA SER A 809 -21.31 0.08 28.41
C SER A 809 -21.03 0.82 29.71
N ASN A 810 -20.94 0.09 30.82
CA ASN A 810 -20.56 0.59 32.13
C ASN A 810 -19.86 -0.53 32.92
N ASP A 811 -19.37 -0.24 34.09
CA ASP A 811 -18.64 -1.20 34.97
C ASP A 811 -19.42 -2.48 35.33
N SER A 812 -20.74 -2.47 35.15
CA SER A 812 -21.60 -3.63 35.43
C SER A 812 -21.90 -4.48 34.19
N THR A 813 -21.56 -4.00 32.99
CA THR A 813 -21.77 -4.71 31.73
C THR A 813 -20.99 -6.02 31.72
N LYS A 814 -21.66 -7.10 31.35
CA LYS A 814 -21.08 -8.44 31.28
C LYS A 814 -21.22 -9.02 29.90
N VAL A 815 -20.13 -9.52 29.39
CA VAL A 815 -20.12 -10.30 28.15
C VAL A 815 -19.61 -11.69 28.45
N GLU A 816 -20.34 -12.69 28.00
CA GLU A 816 -19.94 -14.10 28.07
C GLU A 816 -20.05 -14.72 26.68
N ILE A 817 -19.02 -15.45 26.28
CA ILE A 817 -18.98 -16.20 25.03
C ILE A 817 -18.78 -17.67 25.36
N SER A 818 -19.76 -18.49 25.03
CA SER A 818 -19.70 -19.95 25.18
C SER A 818 -19.65 -20.60 23.78
N ILE A 819 -18.71 -21.50 23.59
CA ILE A 819 -18.57 -22.31 22.37
C ILE A 819 -19.16 -23.67 22.66
N LEU A 820 -20.10 -24.10 21.83
CA LEU A 820 -20.79 -25.39 21.94
C LEU A 820 -20.48 -26.25 20.71
N ASP A 821 -20.39 -27.57 20.92
CA ASP A 821 -20.31 -28.54 19.84
C ASP A 821 -21.68 -28.82 19.18
N ASP A 822 -21.73 -29.75 18.23
CA ASP A 822 -22.92 -30.17 17.50
C ASP A 822 -23.98 -30.89 18.41
N GLN A 823 -23.61 -31.31 19.64
CA GLN A 823 -24.49 -31.87 20.64
C GLN A 823 -24.94 -30.84 21.71
N ASN A 824 -24.66 -29.57 21.49
CA ASN A 824 -24.87 -28.45 22.41
C ASN A 824 -24.10 -28.59 23.75
N LYS A 825 -23.04 -29.38 23.78
CA LYS A 825 -22.16 -29.47 24.94
C LYS A 825 -21.19 -28.27 24.90
N VAL A 826 -21.04 -27.60 26.04
CA VAL A 826 -20.11 -26.47 26.15
C VAL A 826 -18.66 -26.98 26.10
N ILE A 827 -17.88 -26.53 25.15
CA ILE A 827 -16.44 -26.80 24.99
C ILE A 827 -15.64 -25.83 25.84
N ARG A 828 -15.96 -24.55 25.75
CA ARG A 828 -15.27 -23.48 26.46
C ARG A 828 -16.20 -22.28 26.66
N THR A 829 -16.06 -21.63 27.82
CA THR A 829 -16.72 -20.36 28.11
C THR A 829 -15.67 -19.33 28.47
N TYR A 830 -15.85 -18.11 27.99
CA TYR A 830 -15.06 -16.94 28.31
C TYR A 830 -15.95 -15.87 28.89
N SER A 831 -15.49 -15.23 29.95
CA SER A 831 -16.20 -14.16 30.62
C SER A 831 -15.40 -12.87 30.53
N SER A 832 -16.08 -11.74 30.43
CA SER A 832 -15.46 -10.42 30.52
C SER A 832 -14.73 -10.15 31.85
N LYS A 833 -14.89 -11.03 32.85
CA LYS A 833 -14.14 -10.99 34.10
C LYS A 833 -12.79 -11.70 34.02
N ASP A 834 -12.58 -12.50 32.99
CA ASP A 834 -11.33 -13.21 32.78
C ASP A 834 -10.28 -12.21 32.24
N LYS A 835 -9.01 -12.40 32.61
CA LYS A 835 -7.90 -11.52 32.14
C LYS A 835 -7.79 -11.41 30.62
N GLU A 836 -8.10 -12.49 29.92
CA GLU A 836 -8.10 -12.59 28.46
C GLU A 836 -9.53 -12.85 27.93
N GLY A 837 -10.52 -12.32 28.62
CA GLY A 837 -11.93 -12.45 28.25
C GLY A 837 -12.37 -11.44 27.18
N PRO A 838 -13.64 -11.55 26.72
CA PRO A 838 -14.21 -10.57 25.80
C PRO A 838 -14.27 -9.18 26.44
N SER A 839 -13.93 -8.13 25.66
CA SER A 839 -14.00 -6.74 26.11
C SER A 839 -15.43 -6.28 26.38
N THR A 840 -15.57 -5.34 27.31
CA THR A 840 -16.81 -4.60 27.57
C THR A 840 -16.73 -3.15 27.14
N ASP A 841 -15.76 -2.77 26.28
CA ASP A 841 -15.63 -1.41 25.78
C ASP A 841 -16.87 -1.02 24.96
N GLN A 842 -17.36 0.21 25.17
CA GLN A 842 -18.44 0.74 24.34
C GLN A 842 -18.00 0.79 22.86
N GLY A 843 -18.88 0.40 21.97
CA GLY A 843 -18.59 0.36 20.53
C GLY A 843 -18.39 -1.06 20.00
N PHE A 844 -17.64 -1.20 18.95
CA PHE A 844 -17.36 -2.48 18.29
C PHE A 844 -16.26 -3.24 19.01
N ASN A 845 -16.53 -4.52 19.24
CA ASN A 845 -15.62 -5.45 19.89
C ASN A 845 -15.48 -6.73 19.09
N GLN A 846 -14.33 -7.38 19.21
CA GLN A 846 -14.10 -8.69 18.62
C GLN A 846 -13.30 -9.58 19.57
N PHE A 847 -13.68 -10.85 19.61
CA PHE A 847 -13.04 -11.87 20.41
C PHE A 847 -12.75 -13.08 19.54
N ALA A 848 -11.53 -13.60 19.54
CA ALA A 848 -11.14 -14.77 18.76
C ALA A 848 -10.99 -15.99 19.65
N TRP A 849 -11.84 -17.00 19.46
CA TRP A 849 -11.59 -18.31 20.00
C TRP A 849 -10.50 -19.01 19.18
N ASN A 850 -9.42 -19.39 19.84
CA ASN A 850 -8.24 -20.01 19.24
C ASN A 850 -8.42 -21.52 18.89
N LEU A 851 -9.64 -22.02 18.88
CA LEU A 851 -10.07 -23.39 18.60
C LEU A 851 -9.63 -24.44 19.64
N TYR A 852 -9.11 -24.04 20.80
CA TYR A 852 -8.73 -24.97 21.84
C TYR A 852 -9.85 -25.17 22.85
N HIS A 853 -9.95 -26.41 23.30
CA HIS A 853 -10.77 -26.77 24.45
C HIS A 853 -10.34 -26.04 25.71
N LYS A 854 -11.10 -26.27 26.84
CA LYS A 854 -10.74 -25.72 28.14
C LYS A 854 -9.29 -26.13 28.50
N GLU A 855 -8.59 -25.25 29.18
CA GLU A 855 -7.27 -25.56 29.73
C GLU A 855 -7.31 -26.72 30.67
N ILE A 856 -6.28 -27.54 30.69
CA ILE A 856 -6.06 -28.69 31.56
C ILE A 856 -5.25 -28.27 32.76
N GLU A 857 -5.35 -29.08 33.85
CA GLU A 857 -4.55 -28.82 35.05
C GLU A 857 -3.05 -28.84 34.72
N GLN A 858 -2.38 -27.77 35.06
CA GLN A 858 -0.94 -27.62 34.80
C GLN A 858 -0.14 -28.15 35.99
N PRO A 859 1.12 -28.62 35.77
CA PRO A 859 2.04 -28.95 36.85
C PRO A 859 2.25 -27.77 37.79
N GLU A 860 2.26 -28.04 39.09
CA GLU A 860 2.65 -27.01 40.07
C GLU A 860 4.11 -26.58 39.86
N ALA A 861 4.40 -25.35 40.25
CA ALA A 861 5.78 -24.82 40.17
C ALA A 861 6.72 -25.72 40.99
N GLY A 862 7.80 -26.16 40.36
CA GLY A 862 8.81 -27.04 40.97
C GLY A 862 8.68 -28.53 40.62
N LEU A 863 7.61 -28.97 39.96
CA LEU A 863 7.59 -30.28 39.31
C LEU A 863 8.45 -30.29 38.05
N ILE A 864 9.37 -31.24 37.95
CA ILE A 864 10.30 -31.40 36.85
C ILE A 864 9.79 -32.49 35.92
N LEU A 865 9.40 -32.13 34.72
CA LEU A 865 8.97 -33.04 33.66
C LEU A 865 9.89 -32.86 32.46
N TRP A 866 10.34 -33.95 31.82
CA TRP A 866 11.12 -33.96 30.60
C TRP A 866 10.29 -33.51 29.38
N ASN A 867 9.11 -34.10 29.24
CA ASN A 867 8.18 -33.76 28.16
C ASN A 867 7.34 -32.48 28.44
N GLY A 868 7.54 -31.84 29.60
CA GLY A 868 6.76 -30.68 30.01
C GLY A 868 5.34 -31.00 30.44
N SER A 869 4.38 -30.19 30.01
CA SER A 869 2.96 -30.42 30.29
C SER A 869 2.18 -30.67 29.02
N THR A 870 1.00 -31.29 29.12
CA THR A 870 0.07 -31.34 27.99
C THR A 870 -0.45 -29.94 27.66
N SER A 871 -0.60 -29.62 26.36
CA SER A 871 -1.27 -28.39 25.89
C SER A 871 -2.80 -28.60 25.88
N PRO A 872 -3.59 -27.52 25.80
CA PRO A 872 -5.01 -27.63 25.48
C PRO A 872 -5.24 -28.37 24.16
N VAL A 873 -6.34 -29.09 24.05
CA VAL A 873 -6.66 -29.91 22.86
C VAL A 873 -7.31 -29.05 21.79
N LEU A 874 -6.86 -29.18 20.55
CA LEU A 874 -7.40 -28.46 19.39
C LEU A 874 -8.70 -29.12 18.91
N ALA A 875 -9.80 -28.37 18.80
CA ALA A 875 -11.10 -28.85 18.36
C ALA A 875 -11.06 -29.43 16.93
N ALA A 876 -11.79 -30.51 16.68
CA ALA A 876 -11.86 -31.14 15.36
C ALA A 876 -12.71 -30.31 14.37
N PRO A 877 -12.54 -30.52 13.05
CA PRO A 877 -13.48 -30.02 12.05
C PRO A 877 -14.91 -30.51 12.30
N GLY A 878 -15.89 -29.62 12.18
CA GLY A 878 -17.30 -29.92 12.44
C GLY A 878 -18.13 -28.67 12.70
N LYS A 879 -19.39 -28.87 13.07
CA LYS A 879 -20.33 -27.77 13.36
C LYS A 879 -20.24 -27.36 14.83
N TYR A 880 -20.27 -26.07 15.05
CA TYR A 880 -20.17 -25.43 16.36
C TYR A 880 -21.17 -24.28 16.47
N THR A 881 -21.44 -23.85 17.69
CA THR A 881 -22.30 -22.70 17.98
C THR A 881 -21.55 -21.74 18.90
N ALA A 882 -21.43 -20.49 18.51
CA ALA A 882 -21.00 -19.41 19.39
C ALA A 882 -22.26 -18.78 20.05
N LYS A 883 -22.40 -18.97 21.36
CA LYS A 883 -23.46 -18.38 22.18
C LYS A 883 -22.87 -17.17 22.90
N VAL A 884 -23.39 -15.99 22.59
CA VAL A 884 -22.96 -14.73 23.21
C VAL A 884 -24.04 -14.21 24.10
N THR A 885 -23.71 -13.94 25.37
CA THR A 885 -24.59 -13.34 26.36
C THR A 885 -24.07 -11.95 26.69
N ILE A 886 -24.87 -10.93 26.44
CA ILE A 886 -24.59 -9.53 26.80
C ILE A 886 -25.62 -9.17 27.89
N ASP A 887 -25.16 -9.04 29.12
CA ASP A 887 -26.01 -8.91 30.34
C ASP A 887 -27.07 -10.02 30.45
N LYS A 888 -28.26 -9.81 29.89
CA LYS A 888 -29.36 -10.79 29.90
C LYS A 888 -29.76 -11.25 28.49
N GLU A 889 -29.26 -10.57 27.45
CA GLU A 889 -29.56 -10.90 26.07
C GLU A 889 -28.67 -12.03 25.59
N VAL A 890 -29.27 -13.04 24.98
CA VAL A 890 -28.56 -14.22 24.45
C VAL A 890 -28.77 -14.32 22.95
N VAL A 891 -27.67 -14.35 22.22
CA VAL A 891 -27.65 -14.55 20.76
C VAL A 891 -26.75 -15.73 20.44
N SER A 892 -27.16 -16.59 19.52
CA SER A 892 -26.35 -17.74 19.08
C SER A 892 -26.22 -17.78 17.60
N TYR A 893 -24.99 -18.02 17.12
CA TYR A 893 -24.69 -18.20 15.69
C TYR A 893 -23.98 -19.53 15.45
N PRO A 894 -24.48 -20.36 14.52
CA PRO A 894 -23.76 -21.54 14.06
C PRO A 894 -22.58 -21.12 13.17
N PHE A 895 -21.51 -21.89 13.22
CA PHE A 895 -20.36 -21.79 12.31
C PHE A 895 -19.72 -23.17 12.16
N GLU A 896 -18.79 -23.31 11.23
CA GLU A 896 -18.11 -24.57 10.97
C GLU A 896 -16.59 -24.39 11.08
N ILE A 897 -15.94 -25.35 11.73
CA ILE A 897 -14.50 -25.53 11.64
C ILE A 897 -14.24 -26.47 10.46
N LEU A 898 -13.48 -26.01 9.49
CA LEU A 898 -13.08 -26.77 8.30
C LEU A 898 -11.70 -27.37 8.48
N ALA A 899 -11.44 -28.52 7.86
CA ALA A 899 -10.10 -29.07 7.78
C ALA A 899 -9.23 -28.23 6.84
N ASP A 900 -7.92 -28.16 7.11
CA ASP A 900 -6.96 -27.52 6.23
C ASP A 900 -6.88 -28.28 4.88
N PRO A 901 -7.19 -27.65 3.75
CA PRO A 901 -7.21 -28.31 2.46
C PRO A 901 -5.83 -28.76 1.95
N ASN A 902 -4.74 -28.29 2.55
CA ASN A 902 -3.39 -28.72 2.20
C ASN A 902 -3.04 -30.14 2.71
N TYR A 903 -3.88 -30.69 3.61
CA TYR A 903 -3.67 -32.00 4.21
C TYR A 903 -4.76 -32.98 3.79
N LYS A 904 -4.35 -34.12 3.24
CA LYS A 904 -5.25 -35.22 2.87
C LYS A 904 -5.57 -36.06 4.11
N VAL A 905 -6.38 -35.51 5.03
CA VAL A 905 -6.82 -36.19 6.25
C VAL A 905 -8.35 -36.08 6.37
N SER A 906 -9.00 -37.12 6.85
CA SER A 906 -10.46 -37.09 7.01
C SER A 906 -10.87 -36.35 8.29
N ASN A 907 -12.07 -35.76 8.30
CA ASN A 907 -12.65 -35.18 9.52
C ASN A 907 -12.80 -36.24 10.63
N ALA A 908 -13.04 -37.51 10.26
CA ALA A 908 -13.12 -38.64 11.22
C ALA A 908 -11.77 -38.90 11.92
N ASP A 909 -10.66 -38.84 11.19
CA ASP A 909 -9.32 -38.99 11.76
C ASP A 909 -8.98 -37.87 12.74
N LEU A 910 -9.33 -36.63 12.37
CA LEU A 910 -9.09 -35.48 13.25
C LEU A 910 -10.03 -35.48 14.47
N LYS A 911 -11.22 -36.05 14.34
CA LYS A 911 -12.13 -36.26 15.48
C LYS A 911 -11.61 -37.37 16.40
N ALA A 912 -11.07 -38.45 15.86
CA ALA A 912 -10.42 -39.49 16.65
C ALA A 912 -9.19 -38.96 17.40
N GLN A 913 -8.40 -38.09 16.74
CA GLN A 913 -7.29 -37.41 17.40
C GLN A 913 -7.75 -36.52 18.57
N GLU A 914 -8.77 -35.71 18.37
CA GLU A 914 -9.34 -34.86 19.42
C GLU A 914 -9.79 -35.70 20.63
N GLN A 915 -10.56 -36.77 20.39
CA GLN A 915 -11.06 -37.67 21.47
C GLN A 915 -9.91 -38.29 22.25
N PHE A 916 -8.93 -38.86 21.55
CA PHE A 916 -7.76 -39.47 22.20
C PHE A 916 -6.99 -38.46 23.05
N LEU A 917 -6.72 -37.27 22.49
CA LEU A 917 -6.03 -36.22 23.24
C LEU A 917 -6.79 -35.71 24.44
N LEU A 918 -8.14 -35.66 24.39
CA LEU A 918 -8.97 -35.30 25.54
C LEU A 918 -8.90 -36.36 26.65
N GLU A 919 -8.85 -37.65 26.30
CA GLU A 919 -8.68 -38.75 27.27
C GLU A 919 -7.31 -38.68 27.96
N VAL A 920 -6.23 -38.49 27.15
CA VAL A 920 -4.87 -38.37 27.67
C VAL A 920 -4.70 -37.13 28.54
N ALA A 921 -5.24 -35.97 28.10
CA ALA A 921 -5.21 -34.73 28.87
C ALA A 921 -6.02 -34.85 30.18
N GLY A 922 -7.15 -35.54 30.13
CA GLY A 922 -7.94 -35.86 31.32
C GLY A 922 -7.15 -36.67 32.36
N SER A 923 -6.52 -37.77 31.93
CA SER A 923 -5.66 -38.60 32.78
C SER A 923 -4.47 -37.81 33.35
N PHE A 924 -3.84 -36.95 32.56
CA PHE A 924 -2.77 -36.06 33.03
C PHE A 924 -3.31 -35.10 34.14
N SER A 925 -4.46 -34.49 33.90
CA SER A 925 -5.07 -33.57 34.86
C SER A 925 -5.42 -34.27 36.20
N GLU A 926 -5.88 -35.54 36.18
CA GLU A 926 -6.14 -36.32 37.38
C GLU A 926 -4.84 -36.59 38.17
N ILE A 927 -3.75 -36.92 37.50
CA ILE A 927 -2.44 -37.06 38.15
C ILE A 927 -2.03 -35.74 38.81
N MET A 928 -2.12 -34.60 38.11
CA MET A 928 -1.71 -33.31 38.66
C MET A 928 -2.55 -32.94 39.89
N LYS A 929 -3.87 -33.16 39.87
CA LYS A 929 -4.75 -32.96 41.02
C LYS A 929 -4.40 -33.88 42.20
N THR A 930 -4.06 -35.14 41.89
CA THR A 930 -3.68 -36.12 42.91
C THR A 930 -2.36 -35.72 43.58
N LEU A 931 -1.36 -35.30 42.79
CA LEU A 931 -0.08 -34.83 43.32
C LEU A 931 -0.25 -33.58 44.21
N LYS A 932 -1.07 -32.64 43.76
CA LYS A 932 -1.40 -31.44 44.53
C LYS A 932 -2.10 -31.77 45.83
N GLY A 933 -3.13 -32.62 45.77
CA GLY A 933 -3.87 -33.07 46.97
C GLY A 933 -2.98 -33.83 47.98
N ALA A 934 -2.08 -34.71 47.48
CA ALA A 934 -1.13 -35.41 48.35
C ALA A 934 -0.16 -34.43 49.06
N LYS A 935 0.35 -33.43 48.33
CA LYS A 935 1.22 -32.39 48.87
C LYS A 935 0.50 -31.52 49.92
N GLU A 936 -0.74 -31.14 49.66
CA GLU A 936 -1.57 -30.36 50.57
C GLU A 936 -1.85 -31.16 51.87
N MET A 937 -2.26 -32.45 51.74
CA MET A 937 -2.47 -33.31 52.87
C MET A 937 -1.22 -33.51 53.73
N LYS A 938 -0.07 -33.74 53.09
CA LYS A 938 1.22 -33.87 53.82
C LYS A 938 1.56 -32.58 54.57
N SER A 939 1.29 -31.43 53.98
CA SER A 939 1.52 -30.12 54.61
C SER A 939 0.59 -29.92 55.83
N GLN A 940 -0.67 -30.27 55.70
CA GLN A 940 -1.64 -30.20 56.78
C GLN A 940 -1.28 -31.13 57.96
N ILE A 941 -0.93 -32.39 57.65
CA ILE A 941 -0.47 -33.37 58.64
C ILE A 941 0.76 -32.87 59.36
N ALA A 942 1.76 -32.38 58.63
CA ALA A 942 2.99 -31.83 59.23
C ALA A 942 2.71 -30.61 60.12
N ALA A 943 1.74 -29.77 59.78
CA ALA A 943 1.34 -28.62 60.61
C ALA A 943 0.68 -29.05 61.92
N VAL A 944 -0.11 -30.14 61.94
CA VAL A 944 -0.70 -30.73 63.16
C VAL A 944 0.37 -31.47 63.97
N GLN A 945 1.26 -32.26 63.35
CA GLN A 945 2.38 -32.94 64.02
C GLN A 945 3.26 -31.98 64.83
N LYS A 946 3.44 -30.72 64.37
CA LYS A 946 4.18 -29.69 65.09
C LYS A 946 3.44 -29.22 66.39
N LYS A 947 2.16 -29.40 66.45
CA LYS A 947 1.30 -28.89 67.54
C LYS A 947 0.95 -29.91 68.60
N THR A 948 1.09 -31.22 68.32
CA THR A 948 0.76 -32.33 69.28
C THR A 948 1.96 -33.24 69.50
N LYS A 949 2.09 -33.77 70.78
CA LYS A 949 3.09 -34.77 71.15
C LYS A 949 2.42 -36.18 71.37
N ASP A 950 1.16 -36.36 70.99
CA ASP A 950 0.48 -37.64 71.03
C ASP A 950 1.19 -38.65 70.12
N SER A 951 1.73 -39.71 70.75
CA SER A 951 2.51 -40.77 70.07
C SER A 951 1.65 -41.56 69.08
N SER A 952 0.36 -41.81 69.42
CA SER A 952 -0.55 -42.51 68.50
C SER A 952 -0.81 -41.72 67.25
N PHE A 953 -1.06 -40.41 67.41
CA PHE A 953 -1.19 -39.50 66.26
C PHE A 953 0.09 -39.45 65.47
N GLN A 954 1.28 -39.32 66.09
CA GLN A 954 2.55 -39.25 65.37
C GLN A 954 2.82 -40.53 64.55
N ALA A 955 2.49 -41.69 65.05
CA ALA A 955 2.63 -42.95 64.34
C ALA A 955 1.69 -43.03 63.13
N SER A 956 0.41 -42.70 63.32
CA SER A 956 -0.59 -42.68 62.26
C SER A 956 -0.27 -41.67 61.18
N ALA A 957 0.14 -40.48 61.57
CA ALA A 957 0.57 -39.41 60.64
C ALA A 957 1.78 -39.84 59.80
N LYS A 958 2.77 -40.47 60.39
CA LYS A 958 3.93 -41.07 59.69
C LYS A 958 3.48 -42.09 58.64
N ALA A 959 2.61 -43.04 59.00
CA ALA A 959 2.10 -44.05 58.08
C ALA A 959 1.33 -43.44 56.88
N VAL A 960 0.54 -42.40 57.10
CA VAL A 960 -0.18 -41.71 56.04
C VAL A 960 0.81 -40.94 55.14
N ILE A 961 1.80 -40.25 55.72
CA ILE A 961 2.83 -39.53 54.94
C ILE A 961 3.64 -40.51 54.06
N GLU A 962 4.01 -41.66 54.59
CA GLU A 962 4.71 -42.73 53.84
C GLU A 962 3.86 -43.25 52.69
N SER A 963 2.55 -43.47 52.92
CA SER A 963 1.64 -43.89 51.85
C SER A 963 1.46 -42.84 50.74
N LEU A 964 1.31 -41.56 51.11
CA LEU A 964 1.24 -40.45 50.16
C LEU A 964 2.55 -40.28 49.40
N THR A 965 3.69 -40.50 50.03
CA THR A 965 5.01 -40.42 49.39
C THR A 965 5.17 -41.54 48.36
N LYS A 966 4.76 -42.79 48.70
CA LYS A 966 4.75 -43.91 47.73
C LYS A 966 3.86 -43.60 46.51
N LEU A 967 2.70 -42.96 46.74
CA LEU A 967 1.81 -42.56 45.67
C LEU A 967 2.48 -41.50 44.75
N GLU A 968 3.05 -40.46 45.36
CA GLU A 968 3.77 -39.43 44.61
C GLU A 968 4.92 -40.01 43.80
N GLU A 969 5.74 -40.89 44.38
CA GLU A 969 6.88 -41.55 43.69
C GLU A 969 6.45 -42.46 42.54
N ALA A 970 5.24 -43.04 42.64
CA ALA A 970 4.68 -43.85 41.54
C ALA A 970 4.24 -42.95 40.37
N LEU A 971 3.70 -41.78 40.65
CA LEU A 971 3.13 -40.86 39.65
C LEU A 971 4.19 -39.91 39.06
N HIS A 972 5.12 -39.41 39.91
CA HIS A 972 6.08 -38.35 39.55
C HIS A 972 7.51 -38.73 39.99
N GLN A 973 8.51 -38.25 39.22
CA GLN A 973 9.94 -38.43 39.56
C GLN A 973 10.40 -37.39 40.60
N THR A 974 10.22 -37.69 41.89
CA THR A 974 10.51 -36.78 43.00
C THR A 974 12.00 -36.49 43.23
N LYS A 975 12.89 -37.27 42.65
CA LYS A 975 14.36 -37.12 42.76
C LYS A 975 14.95 -36.11 41.78
N ALA A 976 14.28 -35.87 40.68
CA ALA A 976 14.72 -34.89 39.70
C ALA A 976 14.68 -33.46 40.27
N LYS A 977 15.75 -32.74 40.22
CA LYS A 977 15.88 -31.34 40.68
C LYS A 977 16.16 -30.35 39.54
N SER A 978 16.49 -30.89 38.38
CA SER A 978 16.72 -30.12 37.16
C SER A 978 16.22 -30.86 35.92
N GLY A 979 16.00 -30.17 34.83
CA GLY A 979 15.49 -30.75 33.56
C GLY A 979 16.41 -31.84 32.96
N GLN A 980 17.70 -31.88 33.32
CA GLN A 980 18.65 -32.89 32.85
C GLN A 980 18.75 -34.12 33.77
N ASP A 981 18.10 -34.11 34.95
CA ASP A 981 18.15 -35.19 35.90
C ASP A 981 17.45 -36.46 35.41
N VAL A 982 16.68 -36.40 34.34
CA VAL A 982 16.11 -37.57 33.66
C VAL A 982 17.21 -38.55 33.14
N LEU A 983 18.42 -38.06 32.95
CA LEU A 983 19.57 -38.90 32.61
C LEU A 983 19.99 -39.81 33.81
N ASN A 984 19.66 -39.37 35.04
CA ASN A 984 19.94 -40.11 36.26
C ASN A 984 18.71 -40.84 36.85
N PHE A 985 17.53 -40.22 36.69
CA PHE A 985 16.29 -40.64 37.31
C PHE A 985 15.22 -40.85 36.24
N PRO A 986 14.83 -42.09 35.89
CA PRO A 986 13.85 -42.37 34.84
C PRO A 986 12.50 -41.65 35.11
N ILE A 987 11.92 -41.15 34.02
CA ILE A 987 10.59 -40.49 34.06
C ILE A 987 9.51 -41.42 34.57
N ARG A 988 8.48 -40.84 35.19
CA ARG A 988 7.35 -41.55 35.75
C ARG A 988 6.08 -41.37 34.93
N LEU A 989 4.91 -41.75 35.46
CA LEU A 989 3.66 -41.84 34.71
C LEU A 989 3.21 -40.51 34.13
N ASP A 990 3.30 -39.44 34.90
CA ASP A 990 2.94 -38.09 34.45
C ASP A 990 3.72 -37.66 33.19
N ASP A 991 5.02 -37.85 33.21
CA ASP A 991 5.90 -37.46 32.12
C ASP A 991 5.74 -38.39 30.88
N LYS A 992 5.44 -39.67 31.12
CA LYS A 992 5.12 -40.61 30.02
C LYS A 992 3.81 -40.25 29.34
N ILE A 993 2.77 -39.88 30.09
CA ILE A 993 1.49 -39.44 29.54
C ILE A 993 1.64 -38.10 28.79
N ALA A 994 2.43 -37.17 29.31
CA ALA A 994 2.76 -35.93 28.60
C ALA A 994 3.49 -36.22 27.25
N GLY A 995 4.38 -37.21 27.24
CA GLY A 995 5.07 -37.64 25.99
C GLY A 995 4.13 -38.28 24.96
N VAL A 996 3.16 -39.08 25.39
CA VAL A 996 2.10 -39.63 24.54
C VAL A 996 1.25 -38.52 23.95
N PHE A 997 0.86 -37.55 24.79
CA PHE A 997 0.10 -36.38 24.33
C PHE A 997 0.88 -35.61 23.28
N GLU A 998 2.14 -35.23 23.54
CA GLU A 998 2.97 -34.48 22.61
C GLU A 998 3.13 -35.21 21.27
N SER A 999 3.37 -36.52 21.31
CA SER A 999 3.50 -37.35 20.11
C SER A 999 2.22 -37.34 19.27
N ALA A 1000 1.06 -37.54 19.89
CA ALA A 1000 -0.22 -37.56 19.20
C ALA A 1000 -0.67 -36.16 18.73
N ALA A 1001 -0.33 -35.10 19.47
CA ALA A 1001 -0.67 -33.72 19.12
C ALA A 1001 0.22 -33.12 18.03
N SER A 1002 1.43 -33.65 17.83
CA SER A 1002 2.39 -33.15 16.83
C SER A 1002 1.97 -33.42 15.39
N GLY A 1003 1.12 -34.43 15.17
CA GLY A 1003 0.62 -34.80 13.86
C GLY A 1003 -0.72 -34.14 13.49
N TYR A 1004 -1.02 -34.12 12.21
CA TYR A 1004 -2.33 -33.74 11.66
C TYR A 1004 -2.96 -34.99 11.03
N VAL A 1005 -3.13 -36.03 11.84
CA VAL A 1005 -3.53 -37.40 11.46
C VAL A 1005 -4.25 -38.10 12.62
N ALA A 1006 -4.89 -39.23 12.35
CA ALA A 1006 -5.41 -40.09 13.42
C ALA A 1006 -4.26 -40.57 14.35
N PRO A 1007 -4.54 -40.80 15.65
CA PRO A 1007 -3.57 -41.45 16.54
C PRO A 1007 -3.19 -42.84 16.02
N THR A 1008 -1.92 -43.16 16.10
CA THR A 1008 -1.46 -44.54 15.84
C THR A 1008 -1.86 -45.48 16.98
N LYS A 1009 -2.09 -46.75 16.64
CA LYS A 1009 -2.46 -47.76 17.64
C LYS A 1009 -1.31 -48.05 18.59
#